data_f4cb16fa32a378a2796c532cbc0eda95
#
_entry.id   f4cb16fa32a378a2796c532cbc0eda95
#
_cell.length_a   1.000
_cell.length_b   1.000
_cell.length_c   1.000
_cell.angle_alpha   90.00
_cell.angle_beta   90.00
_cell.angle_gamma   90.00
#
_symmetry.space_group_name_H-M   'P 1'
#
loop_
_entity.id
_entity.type
_entity.pdbx_description
1 polymer ?
#
loop_
_entity_poly.entity_id
_entity_poly.type
_entity_poly.pdbx_seq_one_letter_code
_entity_poly.pdbx_strand_id
1 'polypeptide(L)'
;MVGGGCALACAASAAVVKSGTLTVELAEDAQGAVSRLVTAHGADLAPATDRVPLFYLKATRADDVAKSVEVSAADAATCRVEPAADGVRLVYGGFRKEGVEAVVCTVRGVDAYVRWGISVKMADGWALEETTYPRILVAPVLGSDAGDDRFVYGTAKGGVTYNPGAKGVGWRAYAKQPGALAAQFATVYDDRAGLYFAAEDGAGHCKYLGGERTKAGFLVTSRRIGFDTGDVVQAYDLVTGGYEGTPGDPCTWHDAADLYRAWAKGQAWTTKPFRDRDDIPAWMRDAPAMVRFSRDWLQDPDRIRAWMRDYWKKEFPAAPLVVAVWGWEKIGTWVTPDYFPVVPDDAAFARLAADLKALGAHVFPWPSGYHWTTTYDKRPDGSFAWDDRARFERIAAPHAISNRDGARYVRTPFWLRGGDCACLCGGDPWTRDWWNRDICLPLAKLGCEMIQVDQVVGGAYPPCWAKNHPHGLGEGRWKSAAFLDQLRTMRETMRAVQPDAIVCVEEPNEFYNHLVGIQDYRDCESHADEWASVFNYVYHEDLPCFQSNPRRGNRIWQAHAAADGQIPFLSPSEKDLGDARAALMNGSFENAFEGRFRGWDKLSGYNGVAWNGRMFVDAETKRDGARAIRLEVKEGENAVQVSQNVDLADGAFRAGGTYRLSGWLKTGHMSRPNGVNFCFLGSRAPGGSLAFPKPEEGWKRVSRDFTVPADAETLRIMLHLAGDATAWVDGLMVEEVRADGSTREVVLSGRGAYDAFMKRWVALYHGEGRDWLAFGRQVKPPRMTCATQPYTVTSRGKAPRTLQRPVAFCNAYAAQDGRRAVVVVNATGVEQTVTLDERGTRRVLRLAPDEIRLLK
;
A
#
# COMPACT_ATOMS: atom_id res chain seq x y z
N MET A 1 35.97 -5.84 -68.93
CA MET A 1 34.80 -5.03 -68.58
C MET A 1 34.08 -5.76 -67.44
N VAL A 2 34.26 -5.31 -66.21
CA VAL A 2 33.58 -5.87 -65.00
C VAL A 2 32.54 -4.85 -64.63
N GLY A 3 31.27 -5.20 -64.82
CA GLY A 3 30.14 -4.38 -64.41
C GLY A 3 29.90 -4.52 -62.91
N GLY A 4 30.25 -3.51 -62.17
CA GLY A 4 29.86 -3.39 -60.76
C GLY A 4 28.41 -2.97 -60.66
N GLY A 5 27.57 -3.91 -60.26
CA GLY A 5 26.20 -3.62 -59.84
C GLY A 5 26.22 -2.96 -58.47
N CYS A 6 25.94 -1.65 -58.43
CA CYS A 6 25.64 -0.94 -57.21
C CYS A 6 24.26 -1.42 -56.73
N ALA A 7 24.22 -2.24 -55.68
CA ALA A 7 22.99 -2.53 -54.94
C ALA A 7 22.62 -1.26 -54.16
N LEU A 8 21.71 -0.49 -54.71
CA LEU A 8 21.01 0.53 -53.89
C LEU A 8 20.26 -0.20 -52.78
N ALA A 9 20.75 -0.12 -51.57
CA ALA A 9 19.96 -0.46 -50.40
C ALA A 9 18.74 0.47 -50.43
N CYS A 10 17.59 -0.05 -50.78
CA CYS A 10 16.31 0.63 -50.51
C CYS A 10 16.27 0.90 -49.00
N ALA A 11 16.37 2.15 -48.64
CA ALA A 11 16.04 2.56 -47.30
C ALA A 11 14.58 2.13 -47.07
N ALA A 12 14.36 1.26 -46.10
CA ALA A 12 13.03 0.86 -45.69
C ALA A 12 12.22 2.13 -45.40
N SER A 13 11.11 2.33 -46.08
CA SER A 13 10.25 3.48 -45.79
C SER A 13 9.65 3.30 -44.42
N ALA A 14 9.71 4.34 -43.59
CA ALA A 14 9.11 4.36 -42.27
C ALA A 14 7.91 5.31 -42.29
N ALA A 15 6.78 4.86 -41.74
CA ALA A 15 5.65 5.75 -41.52
C ALA A 15 5.95 6.67 -40.30
N VAL A 16 5.83 7.97 -40.48
CA VAL A 16 6.18 8.98 -39.49
C VAL A 16 4.93 9.67 -38.97
N VAL A 17 4.73 9.65 -37.67
CA VAL A 17 3.65 10.38 -36.97
C VAL A 17 4.28 11.39 -36.03
N LYS A 18 3.84 12.64 -36.13
CA LYS A 18 4.36 13.75 -35.31
C LYS A 18 3.28 14.36 -34.46
N SER A 19 3.59 14.64 -33.20
CA SER A 19 2.84 15.50 -32.30
C SER A 19 3.69 16.71 -31.88
N GLY A 20 3.16 17.58 -31.04
CA GLY A 20 3.91 18.72 -30.52
C GLY A 20 5.14 18.35 -29.69
N THR A 21 5.18 17.15 -29.09
CA THR A 21 6.25 16.75 -28.16
C THR A 21 7.01 15.49 -28.59
N LEU A 22 6.48 14.71 -29.52
CA LEU A 22 7.06 13.41 -29.88
C LEU A 22 6.89 13.11 -31.37
N THR A 23 7.95 12.63 -32.00
CA THR A 23 7.91 12.01 -33.33
C THR A 23 8.07 10.50 -33.15
N VAL A 24 7.15 9.74 -33.72
CA VAL A 24 7.16 8.28 -33.77
C VAL A 24 7.39 7.82 -35.20
N GLU A 25 8.40 6.97 -35.38
CA GLU A 25 8.63 6.28 -36.65
C GLU A 25 8.22 4.81 -36.51
N LEU A 26 7.42 4.31 -37.44
CA LEU A 26 6.95 2.94 -37.50
C LEU A 26 7.65 2.24 -38.70
N ALA A 27 8.32 1.14 -38.41
CA ALA A 27 9.02 0.38 -39.43
C ALA A 27 8.05 -0.48 -40.25
N GLU A 28 7.95 -0.29 -41.56
CA GLU A 28 7.08 -1.06 -42.41
C GLU A 28 7.57 -2.51 -42.57
N ASP A 29 8.87 -2.75 -42.57
CA ASP A 29 9.50 -4.06 -42.65
C ASP A 29 9.32 -4.90 -41.37
N ALA A 30 9.14 -4.26 -40.19
CA ALA A 30 8.90 -4.88 -38.92
C ALA A 30 7.40 -4.89 -38.52
N GLN A 31 6.51 -4.87 -39.54
CA GLN A 31 5.05 -4.91 -39.34
C GLN A 31 4.53 -3.82 -38.39
N GLY A 32 5.00 -2.59 -38.57
CA GLY A 32 4.57 -1.42 -37.85
C GLY A 32 5.17 -1.29 -36.46
N ALA A 33 6.22 -2.04 -36.11
CA ALA A 33 6.94 -1.87 -34.86
C ALA A 33 7.49 -0.43 -34.73
N VAL A 34 7.50 0.10 -33.54
CA VAL A 34 8.11 1.41 -33.27
C VAL A 34 9.62 1.30 -33.51
N SER A 35 10.13 2.14 -34.41
CA SER A 35 11.55 2.15 -34.79
C SER A 35 12.31 3.34 -34.21
N ARG A 36 11.63 4.47 -33.96
CA ARG A 36 12.22 5.65 -33.32
C ARG A 36 11.16 6.38 -32.47
N LEU A 37 11.64 7.01 -31.41
CA LEU A 37 10.86 7.85 -30.50
C LEU A 37 11.69 9.12 -30.25
N VAL A 38 11.44 10.16 -31.00
CA VAL A 38 12.27 11.37 -30.93
C VAL A 38 11.47 12.50 -30.30
N THR A 39 11.99 13.04 -29.20
CA THR A 39 11.40 14.21 -28.52
C THR A 39 11.51 15.47 -29.38
N ALA A 40 10.81 16.54 -29.00
CA ALA A 40 10.76 17.79 -29.76
C ALA A 40 12.16 18.41 -30.02
N HIS A 41 13.11 18.22 -29.09
CA HIS A 41 14.48 18.75 -29.23
C HIS A 41 15.51 17.67 -29.63
N GLY A 42 15.04 16.48 -30.05
CA GLY A 42 15.84 15.51 -30.78
C GLY A 42 16.45 14.39 -29.93
N ALA A 43 16.03 14.20 -28.69
CA ALA A 43 16.43 13.01 -27.92
C ALA A 43 15.71 11.78 -28.46
N ASP A 44 16.45 10.76 -28.90
CA ASP A 44 15.90 9.48 -29.34
C ASP A 44 15.84 8.50 -28.16
N LEU A 45 14.63 8.08 -27.81
CA LEU A 45 14.36 7.22 -26.65
C LEU A 45 14.28 5.74 -27.02
N ALA A 46 14.24 5.40 -28.34
CA ALA A 46 14.12 4.02 -28.80
C ALA A 46 15.51 3.35 -28.95
N PRO A 47 15.58 1.99 -28.89
CA PRO A 47 16.82 1.30 -29.20
C PRO A 47 17.17 1.44 -30.70
N ALA A 48 18.45 1.50 -31.02
CA ALA A 48 18.92 1.72 -32.38
C ALA A 48 18.49 0.61 -33.39
N THR A 49 18.44 -0.65 -32.93
CA THR A 49 18.27 -1.81 -33.85
C THR A 49 17.13 -2.76 -33.46
N ASP A 50 16.87 -2.90 -32.16
CA ASP A 50 15.89 -3.88 -31.67
C ASP A 50 14.47 -3.40 -31.90
N ARG A 51 13.57 -4.34 -32.22
CA ARG A 51 12.15 -4.12 -32.44
C ARG A 51 11.30 -5.18 -31.76
N VAL A 52 10.07 -4.83 -31.43
CA VAL A 52 9.07 -5.76 -30.87
C VAL A 52 7.77 -5.63 -31.67
N PRO A 53 6.99 -6.71 -31.81
CA PRO A 53 5.65 -6.61 -32.44
C PRO A 53 4.82 -5.54 -31.74
N LEU A 54 4.06 -4.75 -32.53
CA LEU A 54 3.31 -3.59 -32.03
C LEU A 54 2.23 -3.97 -31.01
N PHE A 55 1.65 -5.18 -31.17
CA PHE A 55 0.65 -5.71 -30.25
C PHE A 55 0.82 -7.21 -29.98
N TYR A 56 0.28 -7.67 -28.84
CA TYR A 56 -0.09 -9.04 -28.54
C TYR A 56 -1.54 -9.12 -28.15
N LEU A 57 -2.24 -10.17 -28.60
CA LEU A 57 -3.63 -10.46 -28.30
C LEU A 57 -3.72 -11.87 -27.73
N LYS A 58 -4.63 -12.07 -26.78
CA LYS A 58 -5.05 -13.41 -26.35
C LYS A 58 -6.49 -13.61 -26.79
N ALA A 59 -6.68 -14.51 -27.74
CA ALA A 59 -7.98 -14.97 -28.18
C ALA A 59 -8.33 -16.27 -27.43
N THR A 60 -9.55 -16.37 -26.93
CA THR A 60 -10.04 -17.52 -26.15
C THR A 60 -11.37 -18.00 -26.72
N ARG A 61 -11.57 -19.32 -26.81
CA ARG A 61 -12.85 -19.89 -27.27
C ARG A 61 -13.98 -19.49 -26.32
N ALA A 62 -15.06 -18.96 -26.84
CA ALA A 62 -16.21 -18.55 -26.04
C ALA A 62 -16.99 -19.75 -25.43
N ASP A 63 -16.98 -20.87 -26.12
CA ASP A 63 -17.61 -22.14 -25.71
C ASP A 63 -16.70 -23.00 -24.83
N ASP A 64 -15.36 -22.85 -24.96
CA ASP A 64 -14.36 -23.60 -24.19
C ASP A 64 -13.24 -22.66 -23.72
N VAL A 65 -13.46 -22.00 -22.58
CA VAL A 65 -12.53 -21.00 -22.03
C VAL A 65 -11.15 -21.55 -21.66
N ALA A 66 -10.94 -22.87 -21.68
CA ALA A 66 -9.62 -23.48 -21.50
C ALA A 66 -8.75 -23.36 -22.76
N LYS A 67 -9.36 -23.20 -23.94
CA LYS A 67 -8.64 -23.06 -25.22
C LYS A 67 -8.38 -21.58 -25.51
N SER A 68 -7.11 -21.20 -25.52
CA SER A 68 -6.67 -19.86 -25.88
C SER A 68 -5.46 -19.89 -26.80
N VAL A 69 -5.33 -18.86 -27.63
CA VAL A 69 -4.23 -18.66 -28.58
C VAL A 69 -3.68 -17.25 -28.39
N GLU A 70 -2.36 -17.11 -28.37
CA GLU A 70 -1.69 -15.82 -28.42
C GLU A 70 -1.38 -15.44 -29.87
N VAL A 71 -1.81 -14.25 -30.29
CA VAL A 71 -1.64 -13.68 -31.62
C VAL A 71 -0.89 -12.35 -31.51
N SER A 72 0.05 -12.10 -32.38
CA SER A 72 0.83 -10.87 -32.43
C SER A 72 0.84 -10.25 -33.81
N ALA A 73 1.34 -9.05 -33.94
CA ALA A 73 1.53 -8.39 -35.25
C ALA A 73 2.41 -9.23 -36.20
N ALA A 74 3.36 -10.03 -35.66
CA ALA A 74 4.22 -10.90 -36.45
C ALA A 74 3.50 -12.15 -37.00
N ASP A 75 2.30 -12.46 -36.54
CA ASP A 75 1.50 -13.59 -37.05
C ASP A 75 0.64 -13.19 -38.26
N ALA A 76 0.53 -11.89 -38.58
CA ALA A 76 -0.20 -11.41 -39.73
C ALA A 76 0.60 -11.67 -41.03
N ALA A 77 -0.07 -12.17 -42.07
CA ALA A 77 0.54 -12.34 -43.38
C ALA A 77 0.71 -11.00 -44.13
N THR A 78 -0.12 -10.03 -43.80
CA THR A 78 -0.09 -8.69 -44.42
C THR A 78 -0.20 -7.60 -43.38
N CYS A 79 0.58 -6.52 -43.55
CA CYS A 79 0.40 -5.25 -42.88
C CYS A 79 0.40 -4.15 -43.96
N ARG A 80 -0.68 -3.39 -44.06
CA ARG A 80 -0.77 -2.25 -44.97
C ARG A 80 -0.77 -0.97 -44.16
N VAL A 81 0.09 -0.04 -44.53
CA VAL A 81 0.11 1.30 -43.95
C VAL A 81 -0.74 2.22 -44.81
N GLU A 82 -1.78 2.75 -44.25
CA GLU A 82 -2.72 3.66 -44.93
C GLU A 82 -2.57 5.05 -44.32
N PRO A 83 -2.24 6.08 -45.11
CA PRO A 83 -2.20 7.45 -44.60
C PRO A 83 -3.57 7.92 -44.06
N ALA A 84 -3.55 8.70 -42.97
CA ALA A 84 -4.69 9.40 -42.40
C ALA A 84 -4.35 10.89 -42.25
N ALA A 85 -5.37 11.74 -42.07
CA ALA A 85 -5.19 13.19 -42.04
C ALA A 85 -4.22 13.65 -40.94
N ASP A 86 -4.22 12.95 -39.80
CA ASP A 86 -3.43 13.26 -38.59
C ASP A 86 -2.44 12.13 -38.20
N GLY A 87 -2.19 11.18 -39.13
CA GLY A 87 -1.29 10.05 -38.83
C GLY A 87 -1.44 8.88 -39.81
N VAL A 88 -1.50 7.66 -39.29
CA VAL A 88 -1.55 6.44 -40.10
C VAL A 88 -2.51 5.40 -39.50
N ARG A 89 -3.01 4.54 -40.39
CA ARG A 89 -3.70 3.29 -40.02
C ARG A 89 -2.85 2.10 -40.51
N LEU A 90 -2.63 1.16 -39.61
CA LEU A 90 -1.95 -0.10 -39.85
C LEU A 90 -3.00 -1.21 -39.90
N VAL A 91 -3.22 -1.80 -41.06
CA VAL A 91 -4.24 -2.82 -41.31
C VAL A 91 -3.58 -4.18 -41.48
N TYR A 92 -3.79 -5.05 -40.48
CA TYR A 92 -3.23 -6.39 -40.40
C TYR A 92 -4.27 -7.43 -40.80
N GLY A 93 -3.88 -8.41 -41.61
CA GLY A 93 -4.76 -9.47 -42.08
C GLY A 93 -4.03 -10.75 -42.39
N GLY A 94 -4.82 -11.83 -42.63
CA GLY A 94 -4.29 -13.14 -42.98
C GLY A 94 -3.49 -13.77 -41.83
N PHE A 95 -4.01 -13.69 -40.61
CA PHE A 95 -3.34 -14.27 -39.45
C PHE A 95 -3.16 -15.78 -39.61
N ARG A 96 -1.95 -16.27 -39.32
CA ARG A 96 -1.61 -17.70 -39.37
C ARG A 96 -2.20 -18.49 -38.21
N LYS A 97 -2.60 -17.82 -37.14
CA LYS A 97 -3.22 -18.40 -35.95
C LYS A 97 -4.71 -18.13 -35.96
N GLU A 98 -5.46 -19.02 -35.32
CA GLU A 98 -6.90 -18.90 -35.16
C GLU A 98 -7.29 -17.73 -34.22
N GLY A 99 -8.57 -17.40 -34.23
CA GLY A 99 -9.21 -16.53 -33.27
C GLY A 99 -9.27 -15.05 -33.65
N VAL A 100 -8.43 -14.57 -34.58
CA VAL A 100 -8.40 -13.19 -35.04
C VAL A 100 -8.48 -13.15 -36.57
N GLU A 101 -9.43 -12.40 -37.11
CA GLU A 101 -9.57 -12.20 -38.57
C GLU A 101 -8.79 -10.98 -39.09
N ALA A 102 -8.89 -9.85 -38.37
CA ALA A 102 -8.21 -8.61 -38.73
C ALA A 102 -7.91 -7.75 -37.50
N VAL A 103 -6.87 -6.92 -37.64
CA VAL A 103 -6.54 -5.89 -36.64
C VAL A 103 -6.28 -4.57 -37.37
N VAL A 104 -6.82 -3.48 -36.83
CA VAL A 104 -6.51 -2.12 -37.31
C VAL A 104 -5.95 -1.33 -36.14
N CYS A 105 -4.70 -0.88 -36.26
CA CYS A 105 -4.09 0.06 -35.32
C CYS A 105 -4.14 1.46 -35.92
N THR A 106 -4.56 2.46 -35.14
CA THR A 106 -4.50 3.87 -35.53
C THR A 106 -3.43 4.56 -34.70
N VAL A 107 -2.57 5.33 -35.34
CA VAL A 107 -1.52 6.12 -34.70
C VAL A 107 -1.66 7.56 -35.20
N ARG A 108 -2.02 8.47 -34.33
CA ARG A 108 -2.35 9.86 -34.68
C ARG A 108 -1.54 10.85 -33.86
N GLY A 109 -1.03 11.90 -34.48
CA GLY A 109 -0.42 13.04 -33.82
C GLY A 109 -1.47 14.11 -33.54
N VAL A 110 -1.86 14.28 -32.28
CA VAL A 110 -2.88 15.25 -31.88
C VAL A 110 -2.34 16.12 -30.76
N ASP A 111 -2.29 17.41 -30.97
CA ASP A 111 -1.73 18.39 -30.02
C ASP A 111 -0.32 17.98 -29.52
N ALA A 112 -0.17 17.80 -28.22
CA ALA A 112 1.08 17.41 -27.58
C ALA A 112 1.38 15.90 -27.67
N TYR A 113 0.43 15.06 -28.06
CA TYR A 113 0.54 13.61 -27.89
C TYR A 113 0.39 12.81 -29.18
N VAL A 114 1.03 11.64 -29.22
CA VAL A 114 0.69 10.58 -30.17
C VAL A 114 -0.35 9.66 -29.52
N ARG A 115 -1.49 9.52 -30.20
CA ARG A 115 -2.65 8.73 -29.73
C ARG A 115 -2.70 7.40 -30.44
N TRP A 116 -2.93 6.34 -29.68
CA TRP A 116 -2.89 4.96 -30.10
C TRP A 116 -4.25 4.30 -29.91
N GLY A 117 -4.87 3.87 -30.98
CA GLY A 117 -6.12 3.11 -30.95
C GLY A 117 -5.95 1.76 -31.65
N ILE A 118 -6.72 0.77 -31.18
CA ILE A 118 -6.74 -0.57 -31.80
C ILE A 118 -8.18 -1.09 -31.89
N SER A 119 -8.50 -1.73 -33.04
CA SER A 119 -9.70 -2.52 -33.21
C SER A 119 -9.34 -3.91 -33.71
N VAL A 120 -10.05 -4.91 -33.19
CA VAL A 120 -9.79 -6.33 -33.48
C VAL A 120 -11.09 -6.98 -33.95
N LYS A 121 -11.07 -7.55 -35.11
CA LYS A 121 -12.15 -8.41 -35.60
C LYS A 121 -11.88 -9.86 -35.17
N MET A 122 -12.70 -10.38 -34.27
CA MET A 122 -12.59 -11.74 -33.80
C MET A 122 -13.23 -12.72 -34.78
N ALA A 123 -12.63 -13.90 -34.92
CA ALA A 123 -13.25 -15.01 -35.63
C ALA A 123 -14.47 -15.56 -34.85
N ASP A 124 -15.42 -16.16 -35.58
CA ASP A 124 -16.62 -16.74 -34.96
C ASP A 124 -16.29 -17.74 -33.85
N GLY A 125 -16.99 -17.60 -32.72
CA GLY A 125 -16.81 -18.44 -31.54
C GLY A 125 -15.56 -18.13 -30.71
N TRP A 126 -14.87 -17.01 -30.98
CA TRP A 126 -13.73 -16.54 -30.21
C TRP A 126 -14.03 -15.22 -29.51
N ALA A 127 -13.44 -15.03 -28.33
CA ALA A 127 -13.47 -13.78 -27.57
C ALA A 127 -12.06 -13.23 -27.41
N LEU A 128 -11.95 -11.91 -27.43
CA LEU A 128 -10.73 -11.19 -27.09
C LEU A 128 -10.62 -11.08 -25.58
N GLU A 129 -9.69 -11.84 -25.00
CA GLU A 129 -9.46 -11.85 -23.55
C GLU A 129 -8.43 -10.81 -23.12
N GLU A 130 -7.37 -10.61 -23.93
CA GLU A 130 -6.31 -9.67 -23.61
C GLU A 130 -5.82 -8.92 -24.86
N THR A 131 -5.53 -7.63 -24.67
CA THR A 131 -4.89 -6.77 -25.68
C THR A 131 -3.72 -6.05 -25.02
N THR A 132 -2.48 -6.44 -25.39
CA THR A 132 -1.25 -5.74 -25.00
C THR A 132 -0.86 -4.80 -26.13
N TYR A 133 -1.11 -3.49 -25.98
CA TYR A 133 -0.94 -2.47 -27.01
C TYR A 133 -0.90 -1.06 -26.41
N PRO A 134 -0.19 -0.08 -27.01
CA PRO A 134 0.94 -0.31 -27.88
C PRO A 134 2.10 -0.89 -27.09
N ARG A 135 3.01 -1.55 -27.77
CA ARG A 135 4.23 -2.07 -27.16
C ARG A 135 5.38 -1.16 -27.53
N ILE A 136 5.73 -0.27 -26.64
CA ILE A 136 6.74 0.78 -26.83
C ILE A 136 8.05 0.32 -26.22
N LEU A 137 9.03 0.03 -27.06
CA LEU A 137 10.36 -0.35 -26.63
C LEU A 137 11.22 0.92 -26.44
N VAL A 138 11.74 1.09 -25.23
CA VAL A 138 12.65 2.15 -24.85
C VAL A 138 14.07 1.57 -24.79
N ALA A 139 15.07 2.38 -25.14
CA ALA A 139 16.47 1.98 -25.07
C ALA A 139 16.83 1.47 -23.67
N PRO A 140 17.71 0.45 -23.55
CA PRO A 140 18.13 -0.05 -22.25
C PRO A 140 18.91 0.97 -21.42
N VAL A 141 19.48 1.97 -22.09
CA VAL A 141 20.12 3.15 -21.52
C VAL A 141 19.65 4.37 -22.31
N LEU A 142 19.10 5.36 -21.63
CA LEU A 142 18.77 6.65 -22.22
C LEU A 142 20.05 7.50 -22.26
N GLY A 143 20.26 8.24 -23.33
CA GLY A 143 21.49 9.02 -23.48
C GLY A 143 22.76 8.17 -23.42
N SER A 144 23.66 8.47 -22.51
CA SER A 144 24.97 7.80 -22.36
C SER A 144 25.27 7.30 -20.94
N ASP A 145 24.42 7.60 -19.95
CA ASP A 145 24.63 7.23 -18.54
C ASP A 145 23.40 6.46 -18.03
N ALA A 146 23.58 5.18 -17.73
CA ALA A 146 22.52 4.39 -17.10
C ALA A 146 22.27 4.79 -15.64
N GLY A 147 23.15 5.57 -15.03
CA GLY A 147 23.07 5.97 -13.63
C GLY A 147 21.92 6.93 -13.33
N ASP A 148 21.44 7.68 -14.34
CA ASP A 148 20.34 8.64 -14.22
C ASP A 148 19.00 8.12 -14.82
N ASP A 149 18.97 6.90 -15.38
CA ASP A 149 17.74 6.28 -15.89
C ASP A 149 16.74 5.93 -14.77
N ARG A 150 15.51 6.29 -14.94
CA ARG A 150 14.42 6.09 -13.97
C ARG A 150 13.15 5.55 -14.64
N PHE A 151 12.42 4.74 -13.88
CA PHE A 151 11.07 4.30 -14.25
C PHE A 151 10.09 4.52 -13.10
N VAL A 152 8.95 5.12 -13.42
CA VAL A 152 7.83 5.35 -12.49
C VAL A 152 6.53 4.97 -13.18
N TYR A 153 5.58 4.43 -12.44
CA TYR A 153 4.23 4.17 -12.90
C TYR A 153 3.22 4.42 -11.77
N GLY A 154 1.98 4.70 -12.12
CA GLY A 154 0.94 5.14 -11.19
C GLY A 154 0.41 4.06 -10.26
N THR A 155 1.29 3.34 -9.57
CA THR A 155 0.90 2.32 -8.60
C THR A 155 0.52 2.93 -7.24
N ALA A 156 -0.42 2.29 -6.55
CA ALA A 156 -0.91 2.69 -5.23
C ALA A 156 0.21 2.79 -4.16
N LYS A 157 1.29 2.03 -4.29
CA LYS A 157 2.43 2.09 -3.37
C LYS A 157 3.51 3.09 -3.79
N GLY A 158 3.40 3.67 -4.98
CA GLY A 158 4.39 4.61 -5.51
C GLY A 158 5.83 4.09 -5.54
N GLY A 159 6.70 4.76 -6.22
CA GLY A 159 8.13 4.47 -6.18
C GLY A 159 8.85 4.67 -7.49
N VAL A 160 10.13 5.04 -7.38
CA VAL A 160 11.06 5.16 -8.52
C VAL A 160 11.93 3.91 -8.58
N THR A 161 11.99 3.29 -9.74
CA THR A 161 12.94 2.22 -10.04
C THR A 161 14.12 2.80 -10.77
N TYR A 162 15.31 2.61 -10.23
CA TYR A 162 16.56 3.03 -10.82
C TYR A 162 17.07 2.03 -11.84
N ASN A 163 17.62 2.53 -12.94
CA ASN A 163 18.25 1.76 -14.00
C ASN A 163 17.37 0.60 -14.49
N PRO A 164 16.17 0.88 -15.00
CA PRO A 164 15.22 -0.16 -15.40
C PRO A 164 15.79 -1.07 -16.50
N GLY A 165 16.62 -0.52 -17.39
CA GLY A 165 17.35 -1.24 -18.43
C GLY A 165 18.40 -2.23 -17.93
N ALA A 166 18.97 -2.00 -16.74
CA ALA A 166 19.95 -2.89 -16.10
C ALA A 166 19.31 -4.02 -15.27
N LYS A 167 18.00 -4.03 -15.08
CA LYS A 167 17.32 -5.14 -14.38
C LYS A 167 17.43 -6.44 -15.20
N GLY A 168 17.36 -7.57 -14.52
CA GLY A 168 17.39 -8.88 -15.18
C GLY A 168 16.24 -9.04 -16.19
N VAL A 169 16.50 -9.70 -17.33
CA VAL A 169 15.45 -10.00 -18.33
C VAL A 169 14.29 -10.75 -17.67
N GLY A 170 13.06 -10.30 -17.91
CA GLY A 170 11.86 -10.79 -17.28
C GLY A 170 11.46 -10.04 -16.00
N TRP A 171 12.28 -9.09 -15.51
CA TRP A 171 11.84 -8.17 -14.48
C TRP A 171 10.66 -7.33 -15.00
N ARG A 172 9.63 -7.17 -14.16
CA ARG A 172 8.40 -6.47 -14.53
C ARG A 172 7.79 -5.74 -13.37
N ALA A 173 7.15 -4.60 -13.67
CA ALA A 173 6.40 -3.77 -12.73
C ALA A 173 5.13 -3.26 -13.43
N TYR A 174 4.01 -3.85 -13.07
CA TYR A 174 2.68 -3.50 -13.56
C TYR A 174 1.72 -3.32 -12.41
N ALA A 175 0.80 -2.38 -12.54
CA ALA A 175 -0.34 -2.25 -11.66
C ALA A 175 -1.64 -2.47 -12.43
N LYS A 176 -2.67 -2.97 -11.73
CA LYS A 176 -3.95 -3.37 -12.31
C LYS A 176 -5.07 -2.38 -11.97
N GLN A 177 -5.92 -2.06 -12.93
CA GLN A 177 -7.21 -1.40 -12.76
C GLN A 177 -8.35 -2.43 -12.97
N PRO A 178 -9.36 -2.56 -12.10
CA PRO A 178 -9.41 -2.02 -10.74
C PRO A 178 -8.41 -2.75 -9.84
N GLY A 179 -7.79 -2.02 -8.93
CA GLY A 179 -6.76 -2.52 -8.02
C GLY A 179 -5.67 -1.47 -7.81
N ALA A 180 -4.42 -1.91 -7.74
CA ALA A 180 -3.28 -1.07 -7.37
C ALA A 180 -2.82 -0.06 -8.44
N LEU A 181 -3.46 0.05 -9.60
CA LEU A 181 -3.23 1.16 -10.55
C LEU A 181 -3.99 2.40 -10.06
N ALA A 182 -3.33 3.23 -9.30
CA ALA A 182 -3.91 4.41 -8.67
C ALA A 182 -4.05 5.60 -9.62
N ALA A 183 -3.12 5.72 -10.58
CA ALA A 183 -3.14 6.70 -11.66
C ALA A 183 -2.68 6.04 -12.96
N GLN A 184 -3.30 6.33 -14.09
CA GLN A 184 -3.20 5.54 -15.31
C GLN A 184 -2.03 5.98 -16.21
N PHE A 185 -0.84 6.22 -15.65
CA PHE A 185 0.33 6.58 -16.43
C PHE A 185 1.61 5.87 -15.98
N ALA A 186 2.63 5.90 -16.86
CA ALA A 186 3.99 5.48 -16.62
C ALA A 186 4.97 6.41 -17.34
N THR A 187 6.20 6.46 -16.86
CA THR A 187 7.27 7.23 -17.48
C THR A 187 8.61 6.54 -17.32
N VAL A 188 9.43 6.63 -18.37
CA VAL A 188 10.86 6.28 -18.36
C VAL A 188 11.62 7.55 -18.74
N TYR A 189 12.63 7.92 -17.97
CA TYR A 189 13.34 9.18 -18.16
C TYR A 189 14.77 9.12 -17.63
N ASP A 190 15.61 9.98 -18.17
CA ASP A 190 16.90 10.41 -17.62
C ASP A 190 16.83 11.90 -17.20
N ASP A 191 17.94 12.51 -16.80
CA ASP A 191 18.00 13.93 -16.44
C ASP A 191 17.64 14.87 -17.61
N ARG A 192 17.71 14.41 -18.87
CA ARG A 192 17.54 15.21 -20.09
C ARG A 192 16.20 15.07 -20.76
N ALA A 193 15.66 13.86 -20.83
CA ALA A 193 14.46 13.58 -21.57
C ALA A 193 13.66 12.42 -20.98
N GLY A 194 12.35 12.37 -21.23
CA GLY A 194 11.49 11.28 -20.80
C GLY A 194 10.36 10.97 -21.75
N LEU A 195 9.91 9.71 -21.69
CA LEU A 195 8.72 9.21 -22.33
C LEU A 195 7.56 9.23 -21.34
N TYR A 196 6.53 9.98 -21.63
CA TYR A 196 5.22 9.90 -20.98
C TYR A 196 4.36 8.86 -21.73
N PHE A 197 3.76 7.93 -20.97
CA PHE A 197 2.83 6.91 -21.47
C PHE A 197 1.61 6.85 -20.56
N ALA A 198 0.38 6.97 -21.10
CA ALA A 198 -0.83 6.90 -20.28
C ALA A 198 -2.00 6.22 -21.00
N ALA A 199 -2.97 5.78 -20.22
CA ALA A 199 -4.28 5.36 -20.69
C ALA A 199 -5.31 6.44 -20.30
N GLU A 200 -5.87 7.13 -21.29
CA GLU A 200 -6.92 8.14 -21.07
C GLU A 200 -8.30 7.46 -20.98
N ASP A 201 -8.45 6.60 -19.96
CA ASP A 201 -9.67 5.81 -19.73
C ASP A 201 -10.53 6.39 -18.61
N GLY A 202 -11.51 7.19 -18.95
CA GLY A 202 -12.51 7.74 -18.00
C GLY A 202 -13.57 6.73 -17.55
N ALA A 203 -13.61 5.50 -18.12
CA ALA A 203 -14.67 4.53 -17.88
C ALA A 203 -14.23 3.34 -16.97
N GLY A 204 -12.94 3.23 -16.61
CA GLY A 204 -12.43 2.22 -15.70
C GLY A 204 -12.40 0.79 -16.25
N HIS A 205 -11.99 0.62 -17.51
CA HIS A 205 -11.78 -0.73 -18.08
C HIS A 205 -10.66 -1.46 -17.37
N CYS A 206 -10.82 -2.78 -17.21
CA CYS A 206 -9.78 -3.61 -16.65
C CYS A 206 -8.52 -3.59 -17.50
N LYS A 207 -7.40 -3.25 -16.88
CA LYS A 207 -6.09 -3.22 -17.54
C LYS A 207 -4.95 -3.35 -16.57
N TYR A 208 -3.80 -3.76 -17.07
CA TYR A 208 -2.51 -3.51 -16.42
C TYR A 208 -1.79 -2.39 -17.19
N LEU A 209 -1.04 -1.58 -16.46
CA LEU A 209 -0.17 -0.57 -17.04
C LEU A 209 1.17 -0.57 -16.31
N GLY A 210 2.26 -0.46 -17.05
CA GLY A 210 3.60 -0.48 -16.48
C GLY A 210 4.67 -0.85 -17.50
N GLY A 211 5.74 -1.50 -17.04
CA GLY A 211 6.86 -1.87 -17.89
C GLY A 211 7.57 -3.15 -17.49
N GLU A 212 8.37 -3.68 -18.41
CA GLU A 212 9.16 -4.87 -18.20
C GLU A 212 10.50 -4.84 -18.94
N ARG A 213 11.52 -5.51 -18.39
CA ARG A 213 12.82 -5.70 -19.03
C ARG A 213 12.78 -6.90 -19.97
N THR A 214 12.88 -6.64 -21.27
CA THR A 214 13.00 -7.64 -22.35
C THR A 214 14.47 -7.81 -22.76
N LYS A 215 14.77 -8.76 -23.63
CA LYS A 215 16.12 -8.86 -24.23
C LYS A 215 16.47 -7.62 -25.05
N ALA A 216 15.49 -7.04 -25.74
CA ALA A 216 15.63 -5.92 -26.65
C ALA A 216 15.77 -4.53 -26.00
N GLY A 217 15.28 -4.39 -24.76
CA GLY A 217 15.23 -3.09 -24.08
C GLY A 217 14.20 -3.09 -22.98
N PHE A 218 13.80 -1.91 -22.54
CA PHE A 218 12.75 -1.72 -21.57
C PHE A 218 11.41 -1.45 -22.26
N LEU A 219 10.44 -2.33 -22.07
CA LEU A 219 9.12 -2.25 -22.70
C LEU A 219 8.13 -1.54 -21.80
N VAL A 220 7.48 -0.48 -22.29
CA VAL A 220 6.34 0.18 -21.64
C VAL A 220 5.08 -0.16 -22.43
N THR A 221 4.00 -0.56 -21.74
CA THR A 221 2.77 -0.98 -22.41
C THR A 221 1.56 -0.93 -21.48
N SER A 222 0.37 -0.96 -22.08
CA SER A 222 -0.89 -1.25 -21.41
C SER A 222 -1.42 -2.61 -21.88
N ARG A 223 -1.98 -3.38 -20.96
CA ARG A 223 -2.59 -4.68 -21.20
C ARG A 223 -4.04 -4.64 -20.76
N ARG A 224 -4.96 -4.35 -21.70
CA ARG A 224 -6.41 -4.41 -21.46
C ARG A 224 -6.85 -5.86 -21.27
N ILE A 225 -7.77 -6.08 -20.35
CA ILE A 225 -8.37 -7.40 -20.08
C ILE A 225 -9.88 -7.28 -20.16
N GLY A 226 -10.50 -8.23 -20.88
CA GLY A 226 -11.93 -8.34 -21.04
C GLY A 226 -12.33 -9.76 -21.43
N PHE A 227 -13.51 -9.94 -21.98
CA PHE A 227 -13.96 -11.16 -22.65
C PHE A 227 -15.01 -10.76 -23.68
N ASP A 228 -14.56 -10.17 -24.78
CA ASP A 228 -15.41 -9.52 -25.77
C ASP A 228 -15.40 -10.29 -27.09
N THR A 229 -16.56 -10.47 -27.70
CA THR A 229 -16.74 -11.18 -28.98
C THR A 229 -17.06 -10.22 -30.13
N GLY A 230 -16.90 -10.67 -31.37
CA GLY A 230 -17.19 -9.87 -32.54
C GLY A 230 -16.15 -8.78 -32.84
N ASP A 231 -16.60 -7.60 -33.24
CA ASP A 231 -15.72 -6.46 -33.49
C ASP A 231 -15.43 -5.72 -32.21
N VAL A 232 -14.21 -5.79 -31.73
CA VAL A 232 -13.77 -5.18 -30.45
C VAL A 232 -12.97 -3.93 -30.75
N VAL A 233 -13.50 -2.78 -30.37
CA VAL A 233 -12.81 -1.49 -30.45
C VAL A 233 -12.36 -1.08 -29.05
N GLN A 234 -11.09 -0.71 -28.89
CA GLN A 234 -10.63 -0.12 -27.63
C GLN A 234 -11.31 1.23 -27.38
N ALA A 235 -12.02 1.34 -26.27
CA ALA A 235 -12.93 2.44 -25.98
C ALA A 235 -12.23 3.72 -25.46
N TYR A 236 -10.91 3.72 -25.32
CA TYR A 236 -10.11 4.84 -24.83
C TYR A 236 -8.78 4.93 -25.58
N ASP A 237 -8.21 6.11 -25.66
CA ASP A 237 -6.90 6.31 -26.24
C ASP A 237 -5.79 5.92 -25.26
N LEU A 238 -4.77 5.26 -25.77
CA LEU A 238 -3.46 5.22 -25.16
C LEU A 238 -2.64 6.36 -25.74
N VAL A 239 -1.88 7.06 -24.93
CA VAL A 239 -1.16 8.25 -25.37
C VAL A 239 0.33 8.14 -25.03
N THR A 240 1.17 8.69 -25.92
CA THR A 240 2.59 8.90 -25.64
C THR A 240 2.97 10.34 -25.93
N GLY A 241 3.89 10.87 -25.13
CA GLY A 241 4.47 12.20 -25.31
C GLY A 241 5.91 12.22 -24.86
N GLY A 242 6.68 13.17 -25.38
CA GLY A 242 8.02 13.47 -24.92
C GLY A 242 8.01 14.65 -23.96
N TYR A 243 8.93 14.68 -23.02
CA TYR A 243 9.23 15.85 -22.21
C TYR A 243 10.74 15.96 -21.99
N GLU A 244 11.23 17.15 -21.69
CA GLU A 244 12.67 17.42 -21.65
C GLU A 244 13.00 18.35 -20.47
N GLY A 245 14.11 18.05 -19.82
CA GLY A 245 14.72 18.88 -18.80
C GLY A 245 15.45 20.09 -19.40
N THR A 246 15.71 21.07 -18.57
CA THR A 246 16.51 22.23 -18.90
C THR A 246 17.74 22.29 -18.00
N PRO A 247 18.82 23.03 -18.37
CA PRO A 247 19.93 23.26 -17.47
C PRO A 247 19.45 23.89 -16.15
N GLY A 248 19.67 23.18 -15.04
CA GLY A 248 19.21 23.59 -13.70
C GLY A 248 17.82 23.09 -13.30
N ASP A 249 17.04 22.47 -14.20
CA ASP A 249 15.75 21.82 -13.93
C ASP A 249 15.67 20.49 -14.71
N PRO A 250 16.35 19.42 -14.26
CA PRO A 250 16.35 18.14 -14.93
C PRO A 250 14.99 17.48 -14.91
N CYS A 251 14.78 16.50 -15.81
CA CYS A 251 13.57 15.70 -15.83
C CYS A 251 13.37 14.94 -14.52
N THR A 252 12.12 14.86 -14.11
CA THR A 252 11.68 14.04 -13.00
C THR A 252 10.34 13.39 -13.34
N TRP A 253 9.91 12.42 -12.56
CA TRP A 253 8.57 11.84 -12.72
C TRP A 253 7.42 12.86 -12.51
N HIS A 254 7.69 13.98 -11.84
CA HIS A 254 6.71 15.05 -11.63
C HIS A 254 6.28 15.70 -12.95
N ASP A 255 7.20 15.80 -13.91
CA ASP A 255 6.91 16.39 -15.22
C ASP A 255 5.87 15.52 -15.98
N ALA A 256 6.04 14.18 -15.94
CA ALA A 256 5.05 13.24 -16.49
C ALA A 256 3.74 13.24 -15.69
N ALA A 257 3.80 13.37 -14.37
CA ALA A 257 2.62 13.45 -13.52
C ALA A 257 1.81 14.74 -13.76
N ASP A 258 2.46 15.86 -14.09
CA ASP A 258 1.80 17.11 -14.47
C ASP A 258 1.09 16.97 -15.83
N LEU A 259 1.68 16.28 -16.82
CA LEU A 259 1.01 15.95 -18.08
C LEU A 259 -0.24 15.10 -17.83
N TYR A 260 -0.12 14.07 -16.97
CA TYR A 260 -1.24 13.23 -16.59
C TYR A 260 -2.34 14.01 -15.85
N ARG A 261 -1.95 14.84 -14.90
CA ARG A 261 -2.88 15.69 -14.11
C ARG A 261 -3.74 16.57 -15.01
N ALA A 262 -3.18 17.12 -16.08
CA ALA A 262 -3.91 17.95 -17.02
C ALA A 262 -5.12 17.23 -17.62
N TRP A 263 -4.98 15.96 -17.98
CA TRP A 263 -6.08 15.11 -18.41
C TRP A 263 -7.00 14.69 -17.26
N ALA A 264 -6.44 14.26 -16.13
CA ALA A 264 -7.16 13.73 -14.97
C ALA A 264 -8.14 14.74 -14.38
N LYS A 265 -7.80 16.04 -14.41
CA LYS A 265 -8.66 17.13 -13.92
C LYS A 265 -9.95 17.32 -14.74
N GLY A 266 -10.03 16.76 -15.94
CA GLY A 266 -11.25 16.72 -16.76
C GLY A 266 -12.15 15.51 -16.50
N GLN A 267 -11.78 14.61 -15.60
CA GLN A 267 -12.49 13.35 -15.40
C GLN A 267 -13.55 13.44 -14.29
N ALA A 268 -14.51 12.51 -14.33
CA ALA A 268 -15.64 12.47 -13.40
C ALA A 268 -15.25 12.35 -11.91
N TRP A 269 -14.05 11.86 -11.61
CA TRP A 269 -13.55 11.69 -10.25
C TRP A 269 -12.84 12.92 -9.67
N THR A 270 -12.66 13.99 -10.44
CA THR A 270 -12.07 15.27 -10.03
C THR A 270 -13.05 16.41 -10.27
N THR A 271 -14.13 16.46 -9.49
CA THR A 271 -15.20 17.43 -9.69
C THR A 271 -14.94 18.77 -9.01
N LYS A 272 -14.41 18.75 -7.80
CA LYS A 272 -14.09 19.91 -6.96
C LYS A 272 -12.87 19.61 -6.10
N PRO A 273 -12.04 20.63 -5.76
CA PRO A 273 -11.07 20.50 -4.69
C PRO A 273 -11.75 20.02 -3.40
N PHE A 274 -11.05 19.22 -2.60
CA PHE A 274 -11.58 18.59 -1.38
C PHE A 274 -12.21 19.60 -0.42
N ARG A 275 -11.56 20.75 -0.27
CA ARG A 275 -12.04 21.87 0.55
C ARG A 275 -13.45 22.34 0.18
N ASP A 276 -13.79 22.28 -1.11
CA ASP A 276 -15.02 22.83 -1.69
C ASP A 276 -16.08 21.75 -1.97
N ARG A 277 -15.84 20.51 -1.58
CA ARG A 277 -16.75 19.37 -1.76
C ARG A 277 -17.90 19.44 -0.77
N ASP A 278 -19.11 19.61 -1.27
CA ASP A 278 -20.35 19.70 -0.45
C ASP A 278 -20.75 18.34 0.12
N ASP A 279 -20.29 17.24 -0.49
CA ASP A 279 -20.58 15.88 -0.07
C ASP A 279 -19.65 15.36 1.06
N ILE A 280 -18.69 16.16 1.48
CA ILE A 280 -17.77 15.86 2.58
C ILE A 280 -18.19 16.65 3.83
N PRO A 281 -18.30 16.00 5.00
CA PRO A 281 -18.71 16.67 6.23
C PRO A 281 -17.68 17.69 6.72
N ALA A 282 -18.14 18.70 7.45
CA ALA A 282 -17.32 19.80 7.92
C ALA A 282 -16.12 19.32 8.76
N TRP A 283 -16.32 18.32 9.63
CA TRP A 283 -15.26 17.77 10.47
C TRP A 283 -14.10 17.17 9.66
N MET A 284 -14.37 16.56 8.49
CA MET A 284 -13.32 16.05 7.61
C MET A 284 -12.63 17.16 6.81
N ARG A 285 -13.38 18.20 6.37
CA ARG A 285 -12.84 19.40 5.73
C ARG A 285 -12.09 20.30 6.71
N ASP A 286 -12.14 20.01 8.00
CA ASP A 286 -11.40 20.75 9.03
C ASP A 286 -10.00 20.16 9.31
N ALA A 287 -9.44 19.46 8.35
CA ALA A 287 -8.10 18.88 8.40
C ALA A 287 -7.83 18.06 9.68
N PRO A 288 -8.51 16.91 9.85
CA PRO A 288 -8.40 16.08 11.06
C PRO A 288 -7.02 15.45 11.20
N ALA A 289 -6.67 15.06 12.43
CA ALA A 289 -5.66 14.03 12.67
C ALA A 289 -6.31 12.65 12.77
N MET A 290 -5.50 11.60 12.83
CA MET A 290 -5.95 10.22 13.03
C MET A 290 -5.24 9.57 14.21
N VAL A 291 -5.90 8.60 14.84
CA VAL A 291 -5.32 7.66 15.80
C VAL A 291 -5.90 6.27 15.54
N ARG A 292 -5.13 5.20 15.84
CA ARG A 292 -5.63 3.83 15.74
C ARG A 292 -5.52 3.09 17.07
N PHE A 293 -6.66 2.66 17.60
CA PHE A 293 -6.73 1.80 18.78
C PHE A 293 -6.88 0.33 18.36
N SER A 294 -6.14 -0.55 19.00
CA SER A 294 -6.18 -2.00 18.83
C SER A 294 -7.20 -2.65 19.76
N ARG A 295 -7.41 -3.96 19.59
CA ARG A 295 -8.38 -4.75 20.35
C ARG A 295 -8.23 -4.63 21.87
N ASP A 296 -7.00 -4.60 22.38
CA ASP A 296 -6.71 -4.45 23.81
C ASP A 296 -7.20 -3.10 24.38
N TRP A 297 -7.15 -2.03 23.59
CA TRP A 297 -7.74 -0.75 23.94
C TRP A 297 -9.26 -0.79 23.92
N LEU A 298 -9.86 -1.46 22.90
CA LEU A 298 -11.31 -1.60 22.78
C LEU A 298 -11.93 -2.44 23.89
N GLN A 299 -11.19 -3.41 24.44
CA GLN A 299 -11.63 -4.20 25.60
C GLN A 299 -11.76 -3.37 26.88
N ASP A 300 -11.12 -2.20 26.93
CA ASP A 300 -11.22 -1.24 28.04
C ASP A 300 -11.53 0.17 27.49
N PRO A 301 -12.79 0.45 27.12
CA PRO A 301 -13.18 1.74 26.53
C PRO A 301 -12.83 2.96 27.40
N ASP A 302 -12.69 2.80 28.73
CA ASP A 302 -12.34 3.91 29.62
C ASP A 302 -10.90 4.37 29.41
N ARG A 303 -10.00 3.49 28.97
CA ARG A 303 -8.65 3.88 28.54
C ARG A 303 -8.69 4.80 27.33
N ILE A 304 -9.54 4.50 26.34
CA ILE A 304 -9.70 5.36 25.16
C ILE A 304 -10.25 6.72 25.60
N ARG A 305 -11.27 6.75 26.47
CA ARG A 305 -11.81 8.00 27.03
C ARG A 305 -10.75 8.81 27.78
N ALA A 306 -9.93 8.13 28.60
CA ALA A 306 -8.82 8.75 29.32
C ALA A 306 -7.78 9.31 28.36
N TRP A 307 -7.39 8.56 27.32
CA TRP A 307 -6.47 9.04 26.27
C TRP A 307 -6.99 10.28 25.55
N MET A 308 -8.28 10.28 25.19
CA MET A 308 -8.92 11.45 24.58
C MET A 308 -8.91 12.67 25.49
N ARG A 309 -9.32 12.50 26.76
CA ARG A 309 -9.45 13.61 27.74
C ARG A 309 -8.09 14.12 28.21
N ASP A 310 -7.18 13.21 28.58
CA ASP A 310 -5.97 13.53 29.34
C ASP A 310 -4.72 13.71 28.46
N TYR A 311 -4.78 13.26 27.21
CA TYR A 311 -3.69 13.41 26.25
C TYR A 311 -4.12 14.21 25.02
N TRP A 312 -5.03 13.71 24.19
CA TRP A 312 -5.41 14.40 22.94
C TRP A 312 -5.90 15.83 23.18
N LYS A 313 -6.92 15.99 24.02
CA LYS A 313 -7.53 17.32 24.26
C LYS A 313 -6.62 18.29 25.00
N LYS A 314 -5.68 17.82 25.81
CA LYS A 314 -4.77 18.71 26.56
C LYS A 314 -3.53 19.10 25.79
N GLU A 315 -3.03 18.21 24.94
CA GLU A 315 -1.70 18.32 24.38
C GLU A 315 -1.66 18.69 22.91
N PHE A 316 -2.77 18.51 22.18
CA PHE A 316 -2.85 18.79 20.75
C PHE A 316 -3.76 19.97 20.48
N PRO A 317 -3.64 20.63 19.27
CA PRO A 317 -4.59 21.62 18.81
C PRO A 317 -6.01 21.08 18.78
N ALA A 318 -7.01 21.96 18.78
CA ALA A 318 -8.42 21.58 18.74
C ALA A 318 -8.85 21.12 17.34
N ALA A 319 -8.14 20.12 16.79
CA ALA A 319 -8.47 19.48 15.52
C ALA A 319 -9.50 18.37 15.71
N PRO A 320 -10.35 18.06 14.72
CA PRO A 320 -11.11 16.83 14.69
C PRO A 320 -10.18 15.60 14.67
N LEU A 321 -10.67 14.46 15.16
CA LEU A 321 -9.88 13.25 15.21
C LEU A 321 -10.62 12.08 14.56
N VAL A 322 -10.00 11.39 13.62
CA VAL A 322 -10.47 10.11 13.10
C VAL A 322 -9.92 9.01 14.01
N VAL A 323 -10.81 8.21 14.59
CA VAL A 323 -10.46 7.10 15.50
C VAL A 323 -10.62 5.79 14.76
N ALA A 324 -9.54 5.35 14.13
CA ALA A 324 -9.46 4.03 13.53
C ALA A 324 -9.47 2.95 14.61
N VAL A 325 -10.21 1.87 14.40
CA VAL A 325 -10.33 0.75 15.35
C VAL A 325 -9.95 -0.56 14.65
N TRP A 326 -9.10 -1.34 15.33
CA TRP A 326 -8.56 -2.60 14.81
C TRP A 326 -8.83 -3.75 15.76
N GLY A 327 -9.27 -4.89 15.23
CA GLY A 327 -9.62 -6.06 16.04
C GLY A 327 -10.92 -5.87 16.83
N TRP A 328 -11.82 -5.07 16.30
CA TRP A 328 -13.15 -4.78 16.86
C TRP A 328 -14.13 -5.94 16.68
N GLU A 329 -13.81 -6.88 15.78
CA GLU A 329 -14.67 -7.97 15.37
C GLU A 329 -14.75 -9.08 16.46
N LYS A 330 -15.89 -9.74 16.55
CA LYS A 330 -16.21 -10.80 17.52
C LYS A 330 -15.18 -11.93 17.56
N ILE A 331 -15.01 -12.63 16.46
CA ILE A 331 -14.19 -13.84 16.37
C ILE A 331 -12.72 -13.51 16.24
N GLY A 332 -12.39 -12.63 15.32
CA GLY A 332 -11.03 -12.22 14.98
C GLY A 332 -11.06 -11.30 13.78
N THR A 333 -9.92 -10.65 13.54
CA THR A 333 -9.78 -9.70 12.44
C THR A 333 -10.15 -10.35 11.11
N TRP A 334 -11.12 -9.73 10.42
CA TRP A 334 -11.61 -10.13 9.09
C TRP A 334 -12.21 -11.54 9.01
N VAL A 335 -12.79 -12.08 10.11
CA VAL A 335 -13.59 -13.31 10.09
C VAL A 335 -15.02 -12.96 9.68
N THR A 336 -15.22 -12.69 8.41
CA THR A 336 -16.49 -12.32 7.78
C THR A 336 -17.40 -13.54 7.61
N PRO A 337 -18.73 -13.47 7.84
CA PRO A 337 -19.51 -12.29 8.22
C PRO A 337 -19.75 -12.15 9.73
N ASP A 338 -19.12 -12.96 10.56
CA ASP A 338 -19.48 -13.12 11.97
C ASP A 338 -18.79 -12.07 12.86
N TYR A 339 -19.02 -10.81 12.55
CA TYR A 339 -18.37 -9.67 13.22
C TYR A 339 -19.04 -9.27 14.53
N PHE A 340 -20.34 -9.52 14.66
CA PHE A 340 -21.14 -9.03 15.78
C PHE A 340 -21.45 -10.12 16.83
N PRO A 341 -21.60 -9.78 18.14
CA PRO A 341 -21.39 -8.45 18.71
C PRO A 341 -19.93 -8.01 18.60
N VAL A 342 -19.69 -6.69 18.48
CA VAL A 342 -18.35 -6.13 18.44
C VAL A 342 -17.68 -6.16 19.81
N VAL A 343 -16.39 -5.87 19.89
CA VAL A 343 -15.62 -5.84 21.13
C VAL A 343 -15.73 -4.47 21.82
N PRO A 344 -16.00 -4.43 23.16
CA PRO A 344 -16.26 -5.57 24.05
C PRO A 344 -17.66 -6.16 23.89
N ASP A 345 -18.65 -5.33 23.57
CA ASP A 345 -20.02 -5.64 23.18
C ASP A 345 -20.62 -4.44 22.42
N ASP A 346 -21.73 -4.65 21.72
CA ASP A 346 -22.37 -3.62 20.87
C ASP A 346 -22.79 -2.38 21.68
N ALA A 347 -23.29 -2.55 22.88
CA ALA A 347 -23.78 -1.44 23.70
C ALA A 347 -22.61 -0.59 24.25
N ALA A 348 -21.53 -1.22 24.70
CA ALA A 348 -20.34 -0.54 25.18
C ALA A 348 -19.62 0.19 24.04
N PHE A 349 -19.53 -0.43 22.86
CA PHE A 349 -18.96 0.18 21.66
C PHE A 349 -19.78 1.39 21.19
N ALA A 350 -21.11 1.28 21.13
CA ALA A 350 -21.98 2.40 20.74
C ALA A 350 -21.89 3.57 21.73
N ARG A 351 -21.80 3.29 23.05
CA ARG A 351 -21.54 4.36 24.05
C ARG A 351 -20.18 5.02 23.84
N LEU A 352 -19.13 4.22 23.57
CA LEU A 352 -17.80 4.76 23.25
C LEU A 352 -17.85 5.66 22.02
N ALA A 353 -18.49 5.21 20.92
CA ALA A 353 -18.63 6.00 19.70
C ALA A 353 -19.37 7.34 19.94
N ALA A 354 -20.43 7.33 20.75
CA ALA A 354 -21.16 8.53 21.12
C ALA A 354 -20.30 9.50 21.95
N ASP A 355 -19.55 9.00 22.93
CA ASP A 355 -18.64 9.80 23.76
C ASP A 355 -17.50 10.40 22.93
N LEU A 356 -16.94 9.64 21.99
CA LEU A 356 -15.93 10.13 21.06
C LEU A 356 -16.48 11.23 20.15
N LYS A 357 -17.67 11.03 19.60
CA LYS A 357 -18.34 12.02 18.76
C LYS A 357 -18.57 13.34 19.51
N ALA A 358 -19.01 13.28 20.76
CA ALA A 358 -19.16 14.46 21.63
C ALA A 358 -17.83 15.20 21.86
N LEU A 359 -16.70 14.53 21.71
CA LEU A 359 -15.36 15.11 21.77
C LEU A 359 -14.80 15.53 20.41
N GLY A 360 -15.58 15.46 19.32
CA GLY A 360 -15.12 15.75 17.94
C GLY A 360 -14.22 14.68 17.37
N ALA A 361 -14.47 13.41 17.73
CA ALA A 361 -13.74 12.25 17.23
C ALA A 361 -14.72 11.27 16.57
N HIS A 362 -14.32 10.72 15.40
CA HIS A 362 -15.18 9.95 14.51
C HIS A 362 -14.65 8.54 14.31
N VAL A 363 -15.47 7.52 14.62
CA VAL A 363 -15.04 6.12 14.64
C VAL A 363 -14.96 5.52 13.24
N PHE A 364 -13.87 4.78 12.97
CA PHE A 364 -13.47 4.26 11.67
C PHE A 364 -13.01 2.79 11.73
N PRO A 365 -13.91 1.78 11.57
CA PRO A 365 -13.56 0.37 11.42
C PRO A 365 -13.19 0.01 9.97
N TRP A 366 -12.41 -1.07 9.82
CA TRP A 366 -11.95 -1.61 8.53
C TRP A 366 -12.42 -3.05 8.35
N PRO A 367 -13.69 -3.30 7.99
CA PRO A 367 -14.17 -4.64 7.68
C PRO A 367 -13.57 -5.17 6.37
N SER A 368 -13.44 -6.50 6.27
CA SER A 368 -13.08 -7.18 5.02
C SER A 368 -14.10 -6.86 3.93
N GLY A 369 -13.65 -6.88 2.67
CA GLY A 369 -14.51 -6.66 1.51
C GLY A 369 -15.38 -7.89 1.17
N TYR A 370 -15.17 -8.43 -0.03
CA TYR A 370 -16.02 -9.51 -0.56
C TYR A 370 -15.57 -10.91 -0.16
N HIS A 371 -15.09 -11.10 1.08
CA HIS A 371 -14.74 -12.41 1.59
C HIS A 371 -15.84 -12.98 2.47
N TRP A 372 -16.06 -14.28 2.36
CA TRP A 372 -16.81 -15.06 3.32
C TRP A 372 -15.90 -16.12 3.91
N THR A 373 -15.57 -15.99 5.17
CA THR A 373 -14.76 -16.97 5.89
C THR A 373 -15.56 -18.25 6.06
N THR A 374 -14.99 -19.36 5.62
CA THR A 374 -15.64 -20.66 5.77
C THR A 374 -15.10 -21.41 6.98
N THR A 375 -13.81 -21.21 7.32
CA THR A 375 -13.18 -21.79 8.50
C THR A 375 -12.14 -20.82 9.08
N TYR A 376 -11.92 -20.89 10.40
CA TYR A 376 -10.94 -20.04 11.10
C TYR A 376 -10.24 -20.82 12.19
N ASP A 377 -8.93 -20.57 12.35
CA ASP A 377 -8.06 -21.07 13.40
C ASP A 377 -8.06 -22.60 13.46
N LYS A 378 -7.28 -23.21 12.54
CA LYS A 378 -7.12 -24.66 12.42
C LYS A 378 -6.37 -25.24 13.62
N ARG A 379 -6.97 -26.22 14.29
CA ARG A 379 -6.42 -26.92 15.45
C ARG A 379 -5.54 -28.09 15.02
N PRO A 380 -4.68 -28.61 15.93
CA PRO A 380 -3.81 -29.76 15.64
C PRO A 380 -4.55 -31.03 15.25
N ASP A 381 -5.76 -31.25 15.79
CA ASP A 381 -6.64 -32.38 15.46
C ASP A 381 -7.34 -32.25 14.11
N GLY A 382 -7.04 -31.15 13.36
CA GLY A 382 -7.66 -30.86 12.08
C GLY A 382 -9.00 -30.16 12.14
N SER A 383 -9.61 -30.00 13.33
CA SER A 383 -10.82 -29.19 13.54
C SER A 383 -10.52 -27.69 13.43
N PHE A 384 -11.56 -26.88 13.43
CA PHE A 384 -11.44 -25.41 13.41
C PHE A 384 -12.08 -24.81 14.68
N ALA A 385 -11.53 -23.70 15.16
CA ALA A 385 -12.11 -22.96 16.26
C ALA A 385 -13.48 -22.36 15.88
N TRP A 386 -13.68 -22.07 14.60
CA TRP A 386 -14.93 -21.60 14.03
C TRP A 386 -15.10 -22.17 12.62
N ASP A 387 -16.30 -22.66 12.29
CA ASP A 387 -16.64 -23.34 11.04
C ASP A 387 -18.02 -22.88 10.57
N ASP A 388 -18.05 -22.27 9.40
CA ASP A 388 -19.26 -21.70 8.79
C ASP A 388 -19.61 -22.31 7.44
N ARG A 389 -18.98 -23.42 7.07
CA ARG A 389 -19.16 -24.05 5.75
C ARG A 389 -20.63 -24.34 5.44
N ALA A 390 -21.39 -24.83 6.42
CA ALA A 390 -22.81 -25.17 6.23
C ALA A 390 -23.69 -23.93 5.93
N ARG A 391 -23.44 -22.80 6.60
CA ARG A 391 -24.16 -21.53 6.34
C ARG A 391 -23.72 -20.96 5.00
N PHE A 392 -22.42 -20.98 4.69
CA PHE A 392 -21.88 -20.54 3.42
C PHE A 392 -22.54 -21.28 2.25
N GLU A 393 -22.56 -22.62 2.28
CA GLU A 393 -23.17 -23.43 1.20
C GLU A 393 -24.65 -23.11 0.98
N ARG A 394 -25.39 -22.87 2.05
CA ARG A 394 -26.81 -22.55 1.98
C ARG A 394 -27.10 -21.14 1.46
N ILE A 395 -26.25 -20.14 1.77
CA ILE A 395 -26.59 -18.72 1.58
C ILE A 395 -25.70 -18.06 0.53
N ALA A 396 -24.38 -18.24 0.60
CA ALA A 396 -23.43 -17.42 -0.13
C ALA A 396 -22.72 -18.14 -1.30
N ALA A 397 -22.73 -19.46 -1.31
CA ALA A 397 -22.06 -20.26 -2.34
C ALA A 397 -22.50 -19.93 -3.79
N PRO A 398 -23.79 -19.66 -4.10
CA PRO A 398 -24.22 -19.27 -5.44
C PRO A 398 -23.64 -17.93 -5.92
N HIS A 399 -23.20 -17.08 -4.99
CA HIS A 399 -22.71 -15.73 -5.21
C HIS A 399 -21.18 -15.65 -5.17
N ALA A 400 -20.49 -16.79 -4.99
CA ALA A 400 -19.04 -16.86 -4.94
C ALA A 400 -18.44 -16.82 -6.35
N ILE A 401 -17.24 -16.24 -6.43
CA ILE A 401 -16.45 -16.22 -7.67
C ILE A 401 -16.08 -17.66 -8.07
N SER A 402 -16.29 -17.98 -9.34
CA SER A 402 -15.82 -19.21 -9.96
C SER A 402 -14.53 -18.97 -10.75
N ASN A 403 -13.62 -19.92 -10.66
CA ASN A 403 -12.47 -20.01 -11.52
C ASN A 403 -12.87 -20.45 -12.95
N ARG A 404 -11.92 -20.43 -13.86
CA ARG A 404 -12.10 -20.80 -15.27
C ARG A 404 -12.55 -22.26 -15.46
N ASP A 405 -12.16 -23.16 -14.58
CA ASP A 405 -12.55 -24.58 -14.53
C ASP A 405 -13.91 -24.83 -13.87
N GLY A 406 -14.58 -23.76 -13.43
CA GLY A 406 -15.86 -23.83 -12.71
C GLY A 406 -15.73 -24.08 -11.20
N ALA A 407 -14.53 -24.36 -10.70
CA ALA A 407 -14.30 -24.49 -9.27
C ALA A 407 -14.42 -23.13 -8.57
N ARG A 408 -14.86 -23.16 -7.32
CA ARG A 408 -14.96 -21.95 -6.49
C ARG A 408 -13.58 -21.35 -6.19
N TYR A 409 -13.47 -20.03 -6.21
CA TYR A 409 -12.23 -19.36 -5.82
C TYR A 409 -12.13 -19.28 -4.30
N VAL A 410 -11.22 -20.07 -3.73
CA VAL A 410 -10.95 -20.16 -2.29
C VAL A 410 -9.54 -19.67 -1.98
N ARG A 411 -9.38 -19.00 -0.84
CA ARG A 411 -8.10 -18.53 -0.30
C ARG A 411 -7.90 -19.06 1.11
N THR A 412 -6.62 -19.29 1.46
CA THR A 412 -6.16 -19.60 2.81
C THR A 412 -5.26 -18.45 3.30
N PRO A 413 -5.82 -17.27 3.60
CA PRO A 413 -5.01 -16.13 3.98
C PRO A 413 -4.50 -16.29 5.42
N PHE A 414 -3.36 -15.67 5.70
CA PHE A 414 -2.68 -15.85 6.99
C PHE A 414 -3.48 -15.41 8.21
N TRP A 415 -4.34 -14.40 8.06
CA TRP A 415 -5.17 -13.91 9.17
C TRP A 415 -6.23 -14.92 9.62
N LEU A 416 -6.56 -15.90 8.79
CA LEU A 416 -7.49 -16.98 9.12
C LEU A 416 -6.80 -18.17 9.82
N ARG A 417 -5.51 -18.07 10.13
CA ARG A 417 -4.76 -19.06 10.92
C ARG A 417 -4.95 -20.51 10.43
N GLY A 418 -4.77 -20.71 9.13
CA GLY A 418 -4.96 -22.01 8.48
C GLY A 418 -6.40 -22.34 8.12
N GLY A 419 -7.32 -21.42 8.33
CA GLY A 419 -8.68 -21.45 7.80
C GLY A 419 -8.78 -20.88 6.39
N ASP A 420 -9.95 -21.01 5.79
CA ASP A 420 -10.25 -20.64 4.42
C ASP A 420 -11.36 -19.62 4.30
N CYS A 421 -11.35 -18.86 3.21
CA CYS A 421 -12.46 -18.01 2.79
C CYS A 421 -12.73 -18.16 1.29
N ALA A 422 -13.99 -18.01 0.89
CA ALA A 422 -14.39 -17.82 -0.50
C ALA A 422 -14.47 -16.31 -0.81
N CYS A 423 -14.12 -15.91 -2.05
CA CYS A 423 -14.41 -14.57 -2.51
C CYS A 423 -15.81 -14.52 -3.12
N LEU A 424 -16.63 -13.59 -2.64
CA LEU A 424 -17.94 -13.28 -3.25
C LEU A 424 -17.75 -12.39 -4.47
N CYS A 425 -18.64 -12.50 -5.43
CA CYS A 425 -18.57 -11.72 -6.66
C CYS A 425 -19.17 -10.32 -6.46
N GLY A 426 -18.36 -9.27 -6.52
CA GLY A 426 -18.85 -7.90 -6.44
C GLY A 426 -19.76 -7.47 -7.60
N GLY A 427 -19.72 -8.21 -8.74
CA GLY A 427 -20.65 -8.01 -9.86
C GLY A 427 -22.02 -8.65 -9.66
N ASP A 428 -22.19 -9.44 -8.60
CA ASP A 428 -23.48 -9.98 -8.21
C ASP A 428 -24.16 -9.01 -7.23
N PRO A 429 -25.35 -8.46 -7.55
CA PRO A 429 -26.08 -7.54 -6.67
C PRO A 429 -26.32 -8.07 -5.26
N TRP A 430 -26.49 -9.37 -5.10
CA TRP A 430 -26.65 -9.99 -3.78
C TRP A 430 -25.48 -9.71 -2.85
N THR A 431 -24.23 -9.75 -3.37
CA THR A 431 -23.01 -9.47 -2.58
C THR A 431 -23.02 -8.04 -2.02
N ARG A 432 -23.40 -7.06 -2.84
CA ARG A 432 -23.54 -5.66 -2.42
C ARG A 432 -24.62 -5.50 -1.36
N ASP A 433 -25.81 -6.08 -1.59
CA ASP A 433 -26.96 -5.95 -0.70
C ASP A 433 -26.71 -6.64 0.64
N TRP A 434 -26.07 -7.82 0.61
CA TRP A 434 -25.61 -8.52 1.80
C TRP A 434 -24.62 -7.67 2.60
N TRP A 435 -23.57 -7.15 1.93
CA TRP A 435 -22.52 -6.39 2.61
C TRP A 435 -23.08 -5.12 3.25
N ASN A 436 -23.95 -4.40 2.56
CA ASN A 436 -24.59 -3.20 3.08
C ASN A 436 -25.54 -3.50 4.26
N ARG A 437 -26.34 -4.57 4.17
CA ARG A 437 -27.30 -4.95 5.20
C ARG A 437 -26.64 -5.54 6.45
N ASP A 438 -25.66 -6.44 6.27
CA ASP A 438 -25.15 -7.29 7.35
C ASP A 438 -23.84 -6.76 7.95
N ILE A 439 -23.16 -5.82 7.29
CA ILE A 439 -21.90 -5.24 7.76
C ILE A 439 -22.00 -3.72 7.89
N CYS A 440 -22.31 -3.02 6.81
CA CYS A 440 -22.29 -1.56 6.77
C CYS A 440 -23.34 -0.94 7.71
N LEU A 441 -24.60 -1.33 7.57
CA LEU A 441 -25.72 -0.80 8.36
C LEU A 441 -25.56 -1.04 9.87
N PRO A 442 -25.18 -2.25 10.35
CA PRO A 442 -24.91 -2.47 11.76
C PRO A 442 -23.79 -1.57 12.31
N LEU A 443 -22.68 -1.41 11.58
CA LEU A 443 -21.59 -0.51 12.01
C LEU A 443 -22.05 0.94 12.08
N ALA A 444 -22.82 1.42 11.10
CA ALA A 444 -23.39 2.78 11.14
C ALA A 444 -24.33 2.97 12.34
N LYS A 445 -25.16 1.96 12.68
CA LYS A 445 -26.02 1.99 13.87
C LYS A 445 -25.25 1.99 15.19
N LEU A 446 -24.04 1.44 15.22
CA LEU A 446 -23.12 1.50 16.35
C LEU A 446 -22.38 2.86 16.48
N GLY A 447 -22.65 3.81 15.58
CA GLY A 447 -22.07 5.15 15.61
C GLY A 447 -20.79 5.33 14.76
N CYS A 448 -20.46 4.38 13.87
CA CYS A 448 -19.34 4.54 12.96
C CYS A 448 -19.70 5.54 11.85
N GLU A 449 -18.91 6.61 11.72
CA GLU A 449 -19.12 7.65 10.71
C GLU A 449 -18.17 7.52 9.52
N MET A 450 -17.19 6.63 9.59
CA MET A 450 -16.34 6.25 8.48
C MET A 450 -16.22 4.73 8.45
N ILE A 451 -16.26 4.13 7.26
CA ILE A 451 -16.00 2.69 7.07
C ILE A 451 -15.09 2.54 5.84
N GLN A 452 -14.04 1.71 5.96
CA GLN A 452 -13.21 1.29 4.83
C GLN A 452 -13.69 -0.06 4.32
N VAL A 453 -13.89 -0.18 3.01
CA VAL A 453 -13.99 -1.48 2.36
C VAL A 453 -12.57 -1.99 2.11
N ASP A 454 -12.12 -2.92 2.94
CA ASP A 454 -10.77 -3.48 2.84
C ASP A 454 -10.70 -4.63 1.82
N GLN A 455 -9.51 -4.94 1.32
CA GLN A 455 -9.22 -6.12 0.50
C GLN A 455 -9.96 -6.22 -0.86
N VAL A 456 -10.50 -5.14 -1.39
CA VAL A 456 -11.01 -5.07 -2.76
C VAL A 456 -10.00 -4.37 -3.67
N VAL A 457 -9.70 -3.09 -3.46
CA VAL A 457 -8.70 -2.35 -4.25
C VAL A 457 -7.29 -2.84 -3.95
N GLY A 458 -6.89 -2.88 -2.70
CA GLY A 458 -5.56 -3.32 -2.24
C GLY A 458 -5.41 -4.83 -2.06
N GLY A 459 -6.46 -5.60 -2.23
CA GLY A 459 -6.48 -7.03 -1.96
C GLY A 459 -6.76 -7.91 -3.17
N ALA A 460 -7.59 -8.94 -2.95
CA ALA A 460 -7.96 -9.90 -3.99
C ALA A 460 -9.35 -9.60 -4.54
N TYR A 461 -9.37 -9.23 -5.81
CA TYR A 461 -10.60 -9.12 -6.59
C TYR A 461 -10.39 -9.89 -7.91
N PRO A 462 -10.41 -11.26 -7.86
CA PRO A 462 -10.08 -12.12 -8.99
C PRO A 462 -11.13 -12.03 -10.11
N PRO A 463 -10.80 -12.50 -11.32
CA PRO A 463 -11.78 -12.67 -12.40
C PRO A 463 -12.88 -13.64 -11.98
N CYS A 464 -14.10 -13.42 -12.44
CA CYS A 464 -15.24 -14.30 -12.18
C CYS A 464 -15.71 -15.00 -13.47
N TRP A 465 -15.67 -16.32 -13.48
CA TRP A 465 -16.10 -17.16 -14.60
C TRP A 465 -17.47 -17.83 -14.35
N ALA A 466 -18.21 -17.38 -13.35
CA ALA A 466 -19.54 -17.90 -13.07
C ALA A 466 -20.54 -17.52 -14.18
N LYS A 467 -21.16 -18.54 -14.80
CA LYS A 467 -22.13 -18.34 -15.89
C LYS A 467 -23.50 -17.87 -15.41
N ASN A 468 -23.77 -18.01 -14.13
CA ASN A 468 -25.03 -17.63 -13.48
C ASN A 468 -25.04 -16.21 -12.90
N HIS A 469 -23.92 -15.50 -12.99
CA HIS A 469 -23.84 -14.10 -12.52
C HIS A 469 -24.24 -13.12 -13.64
N PRO A 470 -24.78 -11.92 -13.30
CA PRO A 470 -25.34 -10.99 -14.28
C PRO A 470 -24.28 -10.11 -14.96
N HIS A 471 -23.07 -10.63 -15.14
CA HIS A 471 -21.96 -9.93 -15.81
C HIS A 471 -21.24 -10.82 -16.81
N GLY A 472 -20.42 -10.23 -17.69
CA GLY A 472 -19.58 -10.97 -18.64
C GLY A 472 -18.53 -11.84 -17.93
N LEU A 473 -18.10 -12.92 -18.60
CA LEU A 473 -17.13 -13.85 -18.06
C LEU A 473 -15.75 -13.19 -17.84
N GLY A 474 -15.05 -13.66 -16.81
CA GLY A 474 -13.68 -13.29 -16.52
C GLY A 474 -13.54 -11.88 -15.91
N GLU A 475 -12.74 -11.05 -16.55
CA GLU A 475 -12.53 -9.64 -16.21
C GLU A 475 -13.34 -8.74 -17.14
N GLY A 476 -13.63 -7.53 -16.71
CA GLY A 476 -14.28 -6.55 -17.54
C GLY A 476 -14.57 -5.25 -16.81
N ARG A 477 -15.02 -4.22 -17.53
CA ARG A 477 -15.43 -2.92 -16.97
C ARG A 477 -16.49 -3.07 -15.87
N TRP A 478 -17.27 -4.14 -15.90
CA TRP A 478 -18.29 -4.44 -14.89
C TRP A 478 -17.72 -4.44 -13.45
N LYS A 479 -16.45 -4.83 -13.27
CA LYS A 479 -15.81 -4.84 -11.93
C LYS A 479 -15.68 -3.43 -11.34
N SER A 480 -15.18 -2.48 -12.12
CA SER A 480 -15.07 -1.08 -11.69
C SER A 480 -16.45 -0.46 -11.45
N ALA A 481 -17.39 -0.73 -12.35
CA ALA A 481 -18.77 -0.23 -12.23
C ALA A 481 -19.48 -0.80 -11.00
N ALA A 482 -19.35 -2.11 -10.73
CA ALA A 482 -19.94 -2.76 -9.57
C ALA A 482 -19.37 -2.23 -8.24
N PHE A 483 -18.07 -1.95 -8.19
CA PHE A 483 -17.46 -1.39 -6.99
C PHE A 483 -17.82 0.10 -6.79
N LEU A 484 -17.95 0.88 -7.86
CA LEU A 484 -18.54 2.22 -7.78
C LEU A 484 -19.96 2.19 -7.19
N ASP A 485 -20.79 1.26 -7.65
CA ASP A 485 -22.14 1.09 -7.15
C ASP A 485 -22.16 0.63 -5.67
N GLN A 486 -21.23 -0.26 -5.28
CA GLN A 486 -21.03 -0.63 -3.88
C GLN A 486 -20.72 0.59 -3.02
N LEU A 487 -19.76 1.44 -3.42
CA LEU A 487 -19.38 2.62 -2.63
C LEU A 487 -20.51 3.63 -2.54
N ARG A 488 -21.29 3.81 -3.62
CA ARG A 488 -22.46 4.70 -3.63
C ARG A 488 -23.54 4.21 -2.65
N THR A 489 -23.94 2.96 -2.77
CA THR A 489 -25.00 2.39 -1.93
C THR A 489 -24.57 2.25 -0.48
N MET A 490 -23.29 1.98 -0.22
CA MET A 490 -22.69 2.00 1.10
C MET A 490 -22.79 3.40 1.73
N ARG A 491 -22.39 4.44 1.01
CA ARG A 491 -22.50 5.83 1.48
C ARG A 491 -23.95 6.22 1.78
N GLU A 492 -24.88 5.83 0.93
CA GLU A 492 -26.33 6.05 1.14
C GLU A 492 -26.84 5.31 2.39
N THR A 493 -26.46 4.04 2.55
CA THR A 493 -26.83 3.21 3.70
C THR A 493 -26.32 3.82 5.01
N MET A 494 -25.06 4.28 5.03
CA MET A 494 -24.48 4.92 6.21
C MET A 494 -25.19 6.24 6.53
N ARG A 495 -25.41 7.10 5.53
CA ARG A 495 -26.00 8.42 5.70
C ARG A 495 -27.46 8.39 6.13
N ALA A 496 -28.18 7.33 5.85
CA ALA A 496 -29.52 7.12 6.39
C ALA A 496 -29.54 7.03 7.94
N VAL A 497 -28.39 6.71 8.56
CA VAL A 497 -28.23 6.58 10.02
C VAL A 497 -27.28 7.65 10.59
N GLN A 498 -26.19 7.90 9.90
CA GLN A 498 -25.15 8.90 10.24
C GLN A 498 -25.04 9.90 9.07
N PRO A 499 -25.73 11.03 9.10
CA PRO A 499 -25.80 11.99 7.96
C PRO A 499 -24.41 12.47 7.47
N ASP A 500 -23.46 12.58 8.38
CA ASP A 500 -22.09 13.04 8.12
C ASP A 500 -21.12 11.88 7.81
N ALA A 501 -21.64 10.70 7.44
CA ALA A 501 -20.80 9.55 7.14
C ALA A 501 -20.07 9.67 5.80
N ILE A 502 -18.84 9.12 5.77
CA ILE A 502 -17.99 9.00 4.60
C ILE A 502 -17.48 7.58 4.44
N VAL A 503 -17.04 7.23 3.25
CA VAL A 503 -16.47 5.93 2.93
C VAL A 503 -15.00 6.07 2.58
N CYS A 504 -14.24 4.97 2.79
CA CYS A 504 -12.84 4.84 2.48
C CYS A 504 -12.59 3.53 1.72
N VAL A 505 -11.50 3.45 1.00
CA VAL A 505 -11.02 2.21 0.35
C VAL A 505 -9.58 1.94 0.74
N GLU A 506 -9.21 0.64 0.81
CA GLU A 506 -7.84 0.19 0.97
C GLU A 506 -7.07 0.46 -0.32
N GLU A 507 -5.94 1.14 -0.20
CA GLU A 507 -5.10 1.61 -1.31
C GLU A 507 -5.83 2.58 -2.29
N PRO A 508 -5.15 3.64 -2.72
CA PRO A 508 -5.77 4.67 -3.54
C PRO A 508 -6.05 4.19 -4.96
N ASN A 509 -7.15 4.65 -5.49
CA ASN A 509 -7.49 4.50 -6.90
C ASN A 509 -8.36 5.69 -7.33
N GLU A 510 -7.90 6.42 -8.34
CA GLU A 510 -8.50 7.66 -8.82
C GLU A 510 -9.98 7.52 -9.20
N PHE A 511 -10.34 6.37 -9.78
CA PHE A 511 -11.68 6.12 -10.28
C PHE A 511 -12.78 6.24 -9.22
N TYR A 512 -12.42 6.13 -7.95
CA TYR A 512 -13.34 6.20 -6.79
C TYR A 512 -13.27 7.51 -6.02
N ASN A 513 -12.37 8.46 -6.36
CA ASN A 513 -12.13 9.69 -5.59
C ASN A 513 -13.40 10.48 -5.28
N HIS A 514 -14.33 10.59 -6.23
CA HIS A 514 -15.57 11.36 -6.05
C HIS A 514 -16.58 10.73 -5.09
N LEU A 515 -16.39 9.48 -4.69
CA LEU A 515 -17.27 8.77 -3.76
C LEU A 515 -16.68 8.66 -2.34
N VAL A 516 -15.38 8.75 -2.20
CA VAL A 516 -14.69 8.58 -0.92
C VAL A 516 -14.30 9.92 -0.30
N GLY A 517 -14.12 9.94 1.02
CA GLY A 517 -13.68 11.11 1.77
C GLY A 517 -12.21 11.10 2.15
N ILE A 518 -11.57 9.93 2.03
CA ILE A 518 -10.17 9.68 2.39
C ILE A 518 -9.70 8.39 1.74
N GLN A 519 -8.40 8.24 1.51
CA GLN A 519 -7.83 6.97 1.04
C GLN A 519 -6.62 6.54 1.87
N ASP A 520 -6.51 5.23 2.06
CA ASP A 520 -5.40 4.55 2.72
C ASP A 520 -4.23 4.42 1.74
N TYR A 521 -3.19 5.24 1.92
CA TYR A 521 -2.03 5.28 1.03
C TYR A 521 -0.84 4.57 1.68
N ARG A 522 -0.12 3.77 0.93
CA ARG A 522 0.95 2.89 1.44
C ARG A 522 2.26 3.03 0.67
N ASP A 523 2.61 4.23 0.24
CA ASP A 523 3.84 4.47 -0.52
C ASP A 523 5.11 4.15 0.28
N CYS A 524 5.11 4.37 1.60
CA CYS A 524 6.19 3.95 2.49
C CYS A 524 6.42 2.44 2.55
N GLU A 525 5.46 1.63 2.12
CA GLU A 525 5.61 0.17 1.97
C GLU A 525 6.25 -0.22 0.62
N SER A 526 6.54 0.73 -0.25
CA SER A 526 7.19 0.47 -1.53
C SER A 526 8.60 -0.08 -1.34
N HIS A 527 8.92 -1.14 -2.08
CA HIS A 527 10.25 -1.72 -2.19
C HIS A 527 11.10 -1.09 -3.31
N ALA A 528 10.61 -0.03 -3.93
CA ALA A 528 11.32 0.71 -4.96
C ALA A 528 12.58 1.38 -4.40
N ASP A 529 13.47 1.75 -5.29
CA ASP A 529 14.75 2.36 -4.91
C ASP A 529 14.54 3.72 -4.21
N GLU A 530 13.49 4.46 -4.60
CA GLU A 530 13.05 5.70 -3.95
C GLU A 530 11.52 5.68 -3.79
N TRP A 531 10.99 6.33 -2.74
CA TRP A 531 9.56 6.54 -2.59
C TRP A 531 9.10 7.70 -3.48
N ALA A 532 7.98 7.50 -4.18
CA ALA A 532 7.34 8.52 -5.01
C ALA A 532 5.83 8.48 -4.79
N SER A 533 5.31 9.49 -4.16
CA SER A 533 3.89 9.62 -3.82
C SER A 533 3.07 10.04 -5.05
N VAL A 534 3.10 9.22 -6.11
CA VAL A 534 2.52 9.55 -7.43
C VAL A 534 1.05 9.90 -7.34
N PHE A 535 0.26 9.11 -6.61
CA PHE A 535 -1.16 9.37 -6.45
C PHE A 535 -1.40 10.69 -5.71
N ASN A 536 -0.71 10.89 -4.58
CA ASN A 536 -0.88 12.08 -3.78
C ASN A 536 -0.39 13.34 -4.53
N TYR A 537 0.68 13.22 -5.32
CA TYR A 537 1.12 14.32 -6.17
C TYR A 537 0.03 14.77 -7.16
N VAL A 538 -0.67 13.83 -7.79
CA VAL A 538 -1.72 14.13 -8.77
C VAL A 538 -2.98 14.69 -8.11
N TYR A 539 -3.38 14.13 -6.95
CA TYR A 539 -4.72 14.32 -6.36
C TYR A 539 -4.73 14.96 -4.98
N HIS A 540 -3.62 15.49 -4.47
CA HIS A 540 -3.52 16.03 -3.12
C HIS A 540 -4.59 17.10 -2.78
N GLU A 541 -4.91 17.97 -3.73
CA GLU A 541 -5.96 18.97 -3.53
C GLU A 541 -7.39 18.41 -3.60
N ASP A 542 -7.57 17.21 -4.16
CA ASP A 542 -8.88 16.59 -4.41
C ASP A 542 -9.29 15.61 -3.31
N LEU A 543 -8.31 14.97 -2.63
CA LEU A 543 -8.57 13.94 -1.64
C LEU A 543 -7.40 13.77 -0.66
N PRO A 544 -7.63 13.85 0.67
CA PRO A 544 -6.61 13.57 1.66
C PRO A 544 -6.29 12.07 1.73
N CYS A 545 -5.02 11.78 2.02
CA CYS A 545 -4.51 10.42 2.22
C CYS A 545 -3.91 10.27 3.61
N PHE A 546 -3.85 9.04 4.12
CA PHE A 546 -3.14 8.67 5.33
C PHE A 546 -2.26 7.45 5.13
N GLN A 547 -1.14 7.36 5.84
CA GLN A 547 -0.33 6.14 5.87
C GLN A 547 -0.98 5.09 6.75
N SER A 548 -1.26 3.92 6.20
CA SER A 548 -1.64 2.75 6.96
C SER A 548 -0.53 2.31 7.93
N ASN A 549 -0.90 1.67 9.01
CA ASN A 549 0.05 1.03 9.93
C ASN A 549 1.13 1.95 10.54
N PRO A 550 0.78 3.13 11.10
CA PRO A 550 1.77 4.01 11.71
C PRO A 550 2.50 3.31 12.84
N ARG A 551 3.81 3.59 12.98
CA ARG A 551 4.66 3.08 14.06
C ARG A 551 5.35 4.25 14.75
N ARG A 552 5.30 4.29 16.08
CA ARG A 552 5.95 5.35 16.88
C ARG A 552 7.46 5.44 16.60
N GLY A 553 8.13 4.32 16.42
CA GLY A 553 9.56 4.25 16.18
C GLY A 553 10.00 4.57 14.75
N ASN A 554 9.09 4.60 13.77
CA ASN A 554 9.47 4.76 12.37
C ASN A 554 9.50 6.24 11.95
N ARG A 555 10.56 6.94 12.31
CA ARG A 555 10.77 8.37 11.98
C ARG A 555 10.79 8.64 10.49
N ILE A 556 11.35 7.74 9.70
CA ILE A 556 11.46 7.89 8.24
C ILE A 556 10.08 7.93 7.61
N TRP A 557 9.17 7.02 8.01
CA TRP A 557 7.79 7.04 7.53
C TRP A 557 7.05 8.31 7.94
N GLN A 558 7.17 8.70 9.21
CA GLN A 558 6.51 9.89 9.72
C GLN A 558 6.98 11.15 9.00
N ALA A 559 8.31 11.28 8.79
CA ALA A 559 8.89 12.41 8.09
C ALA A 559 8.46 12.47 6.62
N HIS A 560 8.44 11.32 5.93
CA HIS A 560 7.95 11.23 4.56
C HIS A 560 6.47 11.62 4.48
N ALA A 561 5.61 11.02 5.31
CA ALA A 561 4.18 11.31 5.33
C ALA A 561 3.88 12.79 5.65
N ALA A 562 4.64 13.38 6.58
CA ALA A 562 4.51 14.79 6.93
C ALA A 562 4.95 15.72 5.77
N ALA A 563 6.05 15.40 5.08
CA ALA A 563 6.48 16.14 3.90
C ALA A 563 5.49 15.99 2.75
N ASP A 564 4.86 14.82 2.62
CA ASP A 564 3.89 14.49 1.57
C ASP A 564 2.47 15.04 1.84
N GLY A 565 2.26 15.78 2.95
CA GLY A 565 0.97 16.39 3.28
C GLY A 565 -0.12 15.36 3.62
N GLN A 566 0.27 14.18 4.08
CA GLN A 566 -0.69 13.18 4.52
C GLN A 566 -1.25 13.54 5.91
N ILE A 567 -2.41 12.97 6.24
CA ILE A 567 -3.06 13.18 7.55
C ILE A 567 -2.14 12.70 8.67
N PRO A 568 -1.88 13.50 9.70
CA PRO A 568 -1.12 13.08 10.87
C PRO A 568 -1.76 11.87 11.54
N PHE A 569 -1.05 10.74 11.59
CA PHE A 569 -1.59 9.49 12.11
C PHE A 569 -0.82 9.03 13.36
N LEU A 570 -1.47 9.14 14.53
CA LEU A 570 -0.90 8.81 15.83
C LEU A 570 -0.99 7.32 16.14
N SER A 571 0.05 6.80 16.79
CA SER A 571 0.05 5.48 17.45
C SER A 571 -0.10 5.70 18.95
N PRO A 572 -1.22 5.31 19.60
CA PRO A 572 -1.43 5.51 21.02
C PRO A 572 -0.51 4.59 21.83
N SER A 573 -0.17 5.03 23.02
CA SER A 573 0.63 4.27 23.98
C SER A 573 0.10 4.50 25.38
N GLU A 574 0.30 3.52 26.25
CA GLU A 574 -0.03 3.62 27.68
C GLU A 574 0.67 4.79 28.39
N LYS A 575 1.87 5.14 27.94
CA LYS A 575 2.61 6.28 28.50
C LYS A 575 2.00 7.64 28.18
N ASP A 576 1.10 7.72 27.19
CA ASP A 576 0.33 8.92 26.92
C ASP A 576 -0.62 9.25 28.11
N LEU A 577 -0.91 8.26 28.98
CA LEU A 577 -1.84 8.35 30.10
C LEU A 577 -1.18 8.70 31.46
N GLY A 578 0.14 8.95 31.51
CA GLY A 578 0.82 9.28 32.78
C GLY A 578 2.23 9.82 32.64
N ASP A 579 2.81 10.26 33.76
CA ASP A 579 4.02 11.09 33.77
C ASP A 579 5.33 10.31 33.65
N ALA A 580 5.46 9.13 34.24
CA ALA A 580 6.66 8.28 34.17
C ALA A 580 6.30 6.82 34.34
N ARG A 581 6.90 5.95 33.54
CA ARG A 581 6.63 4.50 33.51
C ARG A 581 7.87 3.70 33.19
N ALA A 582 7.92 2.45 33.72
CA ALA A 582 8.88 1.48 33.23
C ALA A 582 8.79 1.33 31.70
N ALA A 583 9.93 1.26 31.04
CA ALA A 583 9.99 1.06 29.58
C ALA A 583 9.29 -0.24 29.17
N LEU A 584 9.40 -1.27 30.00
CA LEU A 584 8.65 -2.51 29.86
C LEU A 584 7.36 -2.42 30.67
N MET A 585 6.23 -2.34 29.97
CA MET A 585 4.92 -2.23 30.60
C MET A 585 4.52 -3.55 31.23
N ASN A 586 3.97 -3.49 32.47
CA ASN A 586 3.44 -4.66 33.16
C ASN A 586 4.39 -5.87 33.14
N GLY A 587 5.69 -5.62 33.33
CA GLY A 587 6.68 -6.67 33.44
C GLY A 587 6.53 -7.50 34.74
N SER A 588 5.84 -6.94 35.75
CA SER A 588 5.40 -7.65 36.95
C SER A 588 4.19 -8.56 36.76
N PHE A 589 3.54 -8.50 35.60
CA PHE A 589 2.33 -9.27 35.24
C PHE A 589 1.15 -9.11 36.24
N GLU A 590 1.09 -8.04 36.99
CA GLU A 590 0.02 -7.80 37.96
C GLU A 590 -1.28 -7.32 37.29
N ASN A 591 -1.17 -6.72 36.12
CA ASN A 591 -2.31 -6.14 35.40
C ASN A 591 -2.83 -7.10 34.36
N ALA A 592 -3.83 -7.91 34.71
CA ALA A 592 -4.47 -8.90 33.87
C ALA A 592 -5.97 -8.64 33.72
N PHE A 593 -6.50 -8.89 32.54
CA PHE A 593 -7.90 -8.71 32.21
C PHE A 593 -8.34 -9.84 31.24
N GLU A 594 -9.44 -10.50 31.50
CA GLU A 594 -10.00 -11.59 30.69
C GLU A 594 -8.98 -12.66 30.27
N GLY A 595 -8.13 -13.08 31.22
CA GLY A 595 -7.11 -14.11 30.94
C GLY A 595 -5.92 -13.62 30.12
N ARG A 596 -5.74 -12.31 29.91
CA ARG A 596 -4.62 -11.68 29.21
C ARG A 596 -3.88 -10.69 30.11
N PHE A 597 -2.64 -10.43 29.77
CA PHE A 597 -1.83 -9.41 30.44
C PHE A 597 -1.79 -8.12 29.62
N ARG A 598 -2.06 -7.01 30.27
CA ARG A 598 -2.00 -5.67 29.67
C ARG A 598 -0.61 -5.39 29.12
N GLY A 599 -0.55 -4.95 27.86
CA GLY A 599 0.70 -4.64 27.17
C GLY A 599 1.42 -5.86 26.59
N TRP A 600 0.88 -7.07 26.74
CA TRP A 600 1.47 -8.30 26.25
C TRP A 600 0.55 -9.00 25.24
N ASP A 601 1.00 -9.10 23.99
CA ASP A 601 0.22 -9.69 22.91
C ASP A 601 0.61 -11.16 22.67
N LYS A 602 -0.38 -12.05 22.77
CA LYS A 602 -0.20 -13.43 22.31
C LYS A 602 -0.23 -13.46 20.80
N LEU A 603 0.87 -13.86 20.18
CA LEU A 603 0.94 -14.00 18.73
C LEU A 603 0.25 -15.28 18.27
N SER A 604 -0.43 -15.18 17.14
CA SER A 604 -1.17 -16.31 16.55
C SER A 604 -0.29 -17.27 15.76
N GLY A 605 0.94 -16.89 15.43
CA GLY A 605 1.85 -17.69 14.61
C GLY A 605 2.93 -16.86 13.93
N TYR A 606 3.81 -17.53 13.20
CA TYR A 606 4.89 -16.93 12.42
C TYR A 606 5.12 -17.67 11.11
N ASN A 607 5.38 -16.93 10.02
CA ASN A 607 5.64 -17.48 8.67
C ASN A 607 4.59 -18.50 8.18
N GLY A 608 3.31 -18.27 8.48
CA GLY A 608 2.23 -19.17 8.06
C GLY A 608 2.01 -20.39 8.95
N VAL A 609 2.83 -20.55 10.00
CA VAL A 609 2.64 -21.58 11.01
C VAL A 609 1.87 -20.99 12.19
N ALA A 610 0.66 -21.48 12.42
CA ALA A 610 -0.12 -21.10 13.60
C ALA A 610 0.49 -21.68 14.87
N TRP A 611 0.52 -20.89 15.95
CA TRP A 611 0.95 -21.35 17.27
C TRP A 611 -0.26 -21.67 18.14
N ASN A 612 -0.29 -22.88 18.66
CA ASN A 612 -1.42 -23.47 19.38
C ASN A 612 -1.18 -23.71 20.87
N GLY A 613 0.00 -23.39 21.37
CA GLY A 613 0.27 -23.40 22.80
C GLY A 613 -0.50 -22.27 23.53
N ARG A 614 -0.51 -22.31 24.84
CA ARG A 614 -1.41 -21.53 25.69
C ARG A 614 -0.67 -20.58 26.62
N MET A 615 -1.33 -19.50 26.98
CA MET A 615 -0.93 -18.54 27.98
C MET A 615 -2.01 -18.49 29.07
N PHE A 616 -1.58 -18.43 30.32
CA PHE A 616 -2.47 -18.34 31.46
C PHE A 616 -2.04 -17.23 32.42
N VAL A 617 -3.01 -16.62 33.07
CA VAL A 617 -2.82 -15.79 34.27
C VAL A 617 -2.78 -16.75 35.47
N ASP A 618 -1.60 -16.92 36.05
CA ASP A 618 -1.40 -17.88 37.17
C ASP A 618 -1.28 -17.11 38.50
N ALA A 619 -2.25 -17.35 39.38
CA ALA A 619 -2.28 -16.78 40.72
C ALA A 619 -1.68 -17.70 41.81
N GLU A 620 -1.44 -18.96 41.45
CA GLU A 620 -0.89 -19.96 42.38
C GLU A 620 0.64 -20.00 42.32
N THR A 621 1.20 -20.11 41.12
CA THR A 621 2.65 -20.14 40.92
C THR A 621 3.14 -18.75 40.48
N LYS A 622 3.59 -17.96 41.44
CA LYS A 622 4.12 -16.60 41.26
C LYS A 622 5.39 -16.40 42.04
N ARG A 623 6.21 -15.44 41.68
CA ARG A 623 7.40 -15.06 42.45
C ARG A 623 7.09 -13.90 43.40
N ASP A 624 6.50 -12.84 42.89
CA ASP A 624 6.16 -11.63 43.60
C ASP A 624 4.70 -11.24 43.29
N GLY A 625 4.09 -10.38 44.07
CA GLY A 625 2.75 -9.86 43.85
C GLY A 625 1.62 -10.90 43.89
N ALA A 626 0.60 -10.74 43.08
CA ALA A 626 -0.61 -11.54 43.07
C ALA A 626 -0.62 -12.63 41.98
N ARG A 627 0.17 -12.48 40.90
CA ARG A 627 0.13 -13.39 39.75
C ARG A 627 1.40 -13.35 38.91
N ALA A 628 1.58 -14.39 38.08
CA ALA A 628 2.64 -14.48 37.07
C ALA A 628 2.05 -14.95 35.75
N ILE A 629 2.79 -14.81 34.65
CA ILE A 629 2.41 -15.41 33.37
C ILE A 629 2.91 -16.84 33.31
N ARG A 630 2.00 -17.78 32.99
CA ARG A 630 2.33 -19.17 32.67
C ARG A 630 2.14 -19.41 31.18
N LEU A 631 3.13 -20.01 30.58
CA LEU A 631 3.11 -20.51 29.22
C LEU A 631 3.11 -22.04 29.21
N GLU A 632 2.32 -22.64 28.32
CA GLU A 632 2.21 -24.10 28.22
C GLU A 632 2.11 -24.52 26.76
N VAL A 633 2.90 -25.48 26.38
CA VAL A 633 2.83 -26.19 25.09
C VAL A 633 2.81 -27.68 25.46
N LYS A 634 1.78 -28.38 25.03
CA LYS A 634 1.64 -29.84 25.25
C LYS A 634 2.22 -30.63 24.11
N GLU A 635 2.42 -31.92 24.32
CA GLU A 635 2.80 -32.85 23.27
C GLU A 635 1.80 -32.76 22.09
N GLY A 636 2.33 -32.64 20.86
CA GLY A 636 1.54 -32.42 19.65
C GLY A 636 1.21 -30.95 19.36
N GLU A 637 1.40 -30.04 20.31
CA GLU A 637 1.36 -28.60 20.06
C GLU A 637 2.73 -28.08 19.61
N ASN A 638 2.77 -26.95 18.88
CA ASN A 638 4.03 -26.47 18.33
C ASN A 638 4.71 -25.38 19.18
N ALA A 639 4.01 -24.27 19.46
CA ALA A 639 4.59 -23.14 20.20
C ALA A 639 3.53 -22.20 20.81
N VAL A 640 3.97 -21.39 21.77
CA VAL A 640 3.30 -20.17 22.23
C VAL A 640 4.31 -19.03 22.29
N GLN A 641 3.90 -17.86 21.85
CA GLN A 641 4.68 -16.64 22.04
C GLN A 641 3.79 -15.48 22.49
N VAL A 642 4.29 -14.77 23.51
CA VAL A 642 3.69 -13.54 24.01
C VAL A 642 4.74 -12.46 23.93
N SER A 643 4.42 -11.30 23.37
CA SER A 643 5.41 -10.27 23.10
C SER A 643 4.96 -8.88 23.49
N GLN A 644 5.96 -8.04 23.75
CA GLN A 644 5.78 -6.59 23.90
C GLN A 644 6.80 -5.85 23.03
N ASN A 645 6.36 -4.77 22.41
CA ASN A 645 7.21 -3.84 21.66
C ASN A 645 7.46 -2.59 22.51
N VAL A 646 8.72 -2.18 22.61
CA VAL A 646 9.12 -0.90 23.21
C VAL A 646 9.77 -0.03 22.14
N ASP A 647 9.10 1.06 21.77
CA ASP A 647 9.58 1.96 20.72
C ASP A 647 10.75 2.80 21.21
N LEU A 648 11.84 2.80 20.45
CA LEU A 648 13.08 3.51 20.83
C LEU A 648 12.98 5.02 20.59
N ALA A 649 12.09 5.46 19.72
CA ALA A 649 11.79 6.89 19.50
C ALA A 649 11.27 7.63 20.73
N ASP A 650 10.88 6.88 21.75
CA ASP A 650 10.40 7.45 23.02
C ASP A 650 11.49 8.04 23.89
N GLY A 651 12.74 8.00 23.45
CA GLY A 651 13.86 8.66 24.12
C GLY A 651 14.37 7.94 25.36
N ALA A 652 13.78 6.80 25.75
CA ALA A 652 14.22 6.00 26.89
C ALA A 652 15.54 5.29 26.63
N PHE A 653 15.79 4.96 25.36
CA PHE A 653 16.95 4.23 24.92
C PHE A 653 17.83 5.11 24.03
N ARG A 654 19.14 5.01 24.23
CA ARG A 654 20.13 5.70 23.41
C ARG A 654 20.83 4.71 22.48
N ALA A 655 21.01 5.06 21.24
CA ALA A 655 21.84 4.31 20.32
C ALA A 655 23.26 4.16 20.91
N GLY A 656 23.80 2.94 20.86
CA GLY A 656 25.08 2.60 21.50
C GLY A 656 25.04 2.47 23.03
N GLY A 657 23.90 2.75 23.69
CA GLY A 657 23.73 2.54 25.11
C GLY A 657 23.65 1.07 25.49
N THR A 658 24.17 0.70 26.66
CA THR A 658 24.11 -0.66 27.21
C THR A 658 22.96 -0.78 28.21
N TYR A 659 22.16 -1.82 28.06
CA TYR A 659 20.98 -2.11 28.86
C TYR A 659 20.97 -3.56 29.29
N ARG A 660 20.25 -3.85 30.36
CA ARG A 660 20.06 -5.19 30.90
C ARG A 660 18.59 -5.58 30.90
N LEU A 661 18.22 -6.65 30.18
CA LEU A 661 16.96 -7.33 30.37
C LEU A 661 17.14 -8.34 31.53
N SER A 662 16.27 -8.28 32.52
CA SER A 662 16.27 -9.24 33.66
C SER A 662 14.86 -9.65 34.01
N GLY A 663 14.71 -10.82 34.67
CA GLY A 663 13.43 -11.31 35.16
C GLY A 663 13.55 -12.60 35.95
N TRP A 664 12.47 -12.95 36.64
CA TRP A 664 12.34 -14.22 37.33
C TRP A 664 11.70 -15.24 36.39
N LEU A 665 12.41 -16.37 36.21
CA LEU A 665 11.98 -17.46 35.35
C LEU A 665 11.88 -18.75 36.15
N LYS A 666 10.87 -19.57 35.84
CA LYS A 666 10.69 -20.91 36.44
C LYS A 666 10.26 -21.89 35.35
N THR A 667 10.80 -23.09 35.41
CA THR A 667 10.44 -24.22 34.54
C THR A 667 9.66 -25.26 35.35
N GLY A 668 8.55 -25.73 34.79
CA GLY A 668 7.86 -26.91 35.28
C GLY A 668 8.34 -28.16 34.52
N HIS A 669 8.24 -28.11 33.21
CA HIS A 669 8.73 -29.16 32.29
C HIS A 669 9.24 -28.50 31.01
N MET A 670 10.26 -29.10 30.39
CA MET A 670 10.80 -28.55 29.15
C MET A 670 11.53 -29.61 28.31
N SER A 671 10.96 -29.95 27.17
CA SER A 671 11.53 -30.99 26.27
C SER A 671 12.69 -30.47 25.40
N ARG A 672 12.83 -29.15 25.27
CA ARG A 672 13.94 -28.51 24.55
C ARG A 672 14.20 -27.08 25.11
N PRO A 673 15.42 -26.53 24.89
CA PRO A 673 15.73 -25.17 25.36
C PRO A 673 14.77 -24.12 24.82
N ASN A 674 14.31 -23.22 25.68
CA ASN A 674 13.46 -22.08 25.39
C ASN A 674 13.92 -20.88 26.21
N GLY A 675 13.37 -19.71 25.95
CA GLY A 675 13.76 -18.49 26.65
C GLY A 675 12.85 -17.30 26.45
N VAL A 676 13.12 -16.26 27.22
CA VAL A 676 12.62 -14.92 26.95
C VAL A 676 13.58 -14.25 25.97
N ASN A 677 13.13 -14.12 24.73
CA ASN A 677 13.95 -13.62 23.64
C ASN A 677 13.74 -12.11 23.46
N PHE A 678 14.72 -11.42 22.91
CA PHE A 678 14.56 -10.05 22.43
C PHE A 678 15.25 -9.86 21.08
N CYS A 679 14.71 -8.95 20.27
CA CYS A 679 15.29 -8.52 19.01
C CYS A 679 14.99 -7.04 18.74
N PHE A 680 15.69 -6.48 17.76
CA PHE A 680 15.55 -5.09 17.34
C PHE A 680 14.86 -5.04 15.98
N LEU A 681 13.68 -4.43 15.92
CA LEU A 681 13.01 -4.18 14.66
C LEU A 681 13.62 -2.93 14.01
N GLY A 682 13.74 -2.98 12.70
CA GLY A 682 14.44 -1.94 11.92
C GLY A 682 15.95 -2.19 11.81
N SER A 683 16.53 -3.09 12.60
CA SER A 683 17.95 -3.41 12.61
C SER A 683 18.24 -4.87 12.28
N ARG A 684 19.46 -5.13 11.79
CA ARG A 684 20.01 -6.49 11.61
C ARG A 684 20.89 -6.96 12.77
N ALA A 685 21.05 -6.14 13.79
CA ALA A 685 21.82 -6.52 14.96
C ALA A 685 21.22 -7.78 15.60
N PRO A 686 22.07 -8.69 16.09
CA PRO A 686 21.58 -9.90 16.73
C PRO A 686 20.82 -9.57 18.02
N GLY A 687 19.71 -10.26 18.22
CA GLY A 687 18.98 -10.25 19.46
C GLY A 687 19.68 -11.11 20.54
N GLY A 688 18.94 -11.40 21.61
CA GLY A 688 19.43 -12.24 22.70
C GLY A 688 18.30 -13.02 23.36
N SER A 689 18.67 -13.83 24.35
CA SER A 689 17.72 -14.65 25.09
C SER A 689 18.12 -14.76 26.56
N LEU A 690 17.12 -14.77 27.47
CA LEU A 690 17.22 -15.26 28.84
C LEU A 690 16.76 -16.72 28.84
N ALA A 691 17.66 -17.65 29.06
CA ALA A 691 17.32 -19.07 29.09
C ALA A 691 16.50 -19.41 30.34
N PHE A 692 15.47 -20.23 30.19
CA PHE A 692 14.75 -20.79 31.32
C PHE A 692 15.67 -21.70 32.15
N PRO A 693 15.58 -21.63 33.51
CA PRO A 693 16.35 -22.49 34.39
C PRO A 693 15.91 -23.97 34.25
N LYS A 694 16.70 -24.88 34.80
CA LYS A 694 16.27 -26.28 34.93
C LYS A 694 15.11 -26.40 35.91
N PRO A 695 14.22 -27.41 35.75
CA PRO A 695 13.03 -27.55 36.62
C PRO A 695 13.36 -27.59 38.12
N GLU A 696 14.45 -28.22 38.50
CA GLU A 696 14.91 -28.37 39.90
C GLU A 696 15.43 -27.07 40.54
N GLU A 697 15.75 -26.04 39.71
CA GLU A 697 16.28 -24.77 40.25
C GLU A 697 15.17 -23.84 40.79
N GLY A 698 13.89 -24.15 40.53
CA GLY A 698 12.78 -23.32 40.93
C GLY A 698 12.76 -21.94 40.24
N TRP A 699 12.37 -20.91 40.99
CA TRP A 699 12.44 -19.52 40.50
C TRP A 699 13.89 -19.03 40.52
N LYS A 700 14.38 -18.60 39.37
CA LYS A 700 15.72 -18.06 39.21
C LYS A 700 15.67 -16.69 38.51
N ARG A 701 16.39 -15.73 39.07
CA ARG A 701 16.58 -14.44 38.38
C ARG A 701 17.63 -14.62 37.28
N VAL A 702 17.27 -14.33 36.05
CA VAL A 702 18.12 -14.41 34.88
C VAL A 702 18.25 -13.01 34.26
N SER A 703 19.44 -12.66 33.80
CA SER A 703 19.69 -11.36 33.16
C SER A 703 20.63 -11.49 31.98
N ARG A 704 20.51 -10.52 31.03
CA ARG A 704 21.40 -10.39 29.87
C ARG A 704 21.55 -8.94 29.50
N ASP A 705 22.79 -8.54 29.28
CA ASP A 705 23.11 -7.21 28.78
C ASP A 705 23.03 -7.18 27.25
N PHE A 706 22.66 -6.02 26.70
CA PHE A 706 22.57 -5.75 25.28
C PHE A 706 22.88 -4.28 24.96
N THR A 707 23.38 -4.03 23.77
CA THR A 707 23.60 -2.67 23.27
C THR A 707 22.54 -2.35 22.22
N VAL A 708 21.95 -1.16 22.29
CA VAL A 708 20.93 -0.71 21.34
C VAL A 708 21.60 -0.33 20.02
N PRO A 709 21.26 -0.96 18.89
CA PRO A 709 21.77 -0.60 17.57
C PRO A 709 21.34 0.80 17.14
N ALA A 710 22.19 1.49 16.37
CA ALA A 710 21.91 2.84 15.91
C ALA A 710 20.71 2.92 14.94
N ASP A 711 20.44 1.83 14.22
CA ASP A 711 19.38 1.70 13.21
C ASP A 711 18.11 1.02 13.77
N ALA A 712 18.06 0.73 15.07
CA ALA A 712 16.91 0.08 15.69
C ALA A 712 15.74 1.06 15.88
N GLU A 713 14.53 0.62 15.53
CA GLU A 713 13.28 1.37 15.73
C GLU A 713 12.56 0.93 17.02
N THR A 714 12.57 -0.37 17.28
CA THR A 714 11.80 -1.00 18.36
C THR A 714 12.59 -2.14 19.01
N LEU A 715 12.62 -2.20 20.32
CA LEU A 715 13.00 -3.38 21.08
C LEU A 715 11.76 -4.26 21.25
N ARG A 716 11.79 -5.48 20.69
CA ARG A 716 10.75 -6.49 20.90
C ARG A 716 11.22 -7.51 21.92
N ILE A 717 10.42 -7.73 22.95
CA ILE A 717 10.64 -8.78 23.97
C ILE A 717 9.58 -9.86 23.74
N MET A 718 10.01 -11.14 23.73
CA MET A 718 9.18 -12.28 23.36
C MET A 718 9.35 -13.40 24.38
N LEU A 719 8.29 -13.72 25.12
CA LEU A 719 8.22 -14.93 25.92
C LEU A 719 7.84 -16.07 24.98
N HIS A 720 8.75 -16.98 24.74
CA HIS A 720 8.57 -18.03 23.73
C HIS A 720 8.80 -19.42 24.33
N LEU A 721 7.80 -20.30 24.15
CA LEU A 721 7.94 -21.74 24.37
C LEU A 721 7.61 -22.50 23.08
N ALA A 722 8.35 -23.60 22.88
CA ALA A 722 8.09 -24.51 21.80
C ALA A 722 8.51 -25.94 22.23
N GLY A 723 7.83 -26.94 21.66
CA GLY A 723 7.91 -28.33 22.14
C GLY A 723 7.20 -28.48 23.50
N ASP A 724 6.99 -29.68 23.95
CA ASP A 724 6.33 -29.97 25.24
C ASP A 724 7.06 -29.27 26.39
N ALA A 725 6.38 -28.24 26.97
CA ALA A 725 6.98 -27.35 27.95
C ALA A 725 5.94 -26.61 28.78
N THR A 726 6.28 -26.33 30.04
CA THR A 726 5.55 -25.43 30.93
C THR A 726 6.54 -24.52 31.64
N ALA A 727 6.34 -23.22 31.57
CA ALA A 727 7.21 -22.26 32.24
C ALA A 727 6.44 -21.03 32.72
N TRP A 728 7.02 -20.34 33.70
CA TRP A 728 6.49 -19.11 34.28
C TRP A 728 7.51 -17.98 34.13
N VAL A 729 7.01 -16.78 33.99
CA VAL A 729 7.81 -15.54 33.97
C VAL A 729 7.18 -14.53 34.90
N ASP A 730 8.01 -13.82 35.66
CA ASP A 730 7.59 -12.78 36.57
C ASP A 730 8.67 -11.70 36.71
N GLY A 731 8.28 -10.49 37.06
CA GLY A 731 9.19 -9.39 37.36
C GLY A 731 10.20 -9.08 36.23
N LEU A 732 9.77 -9.08 34.99
CA LEU A 732 10.60 -8.63 33.84
C LEU A 732 10.85 -7.13 33.93
N MET A 733 12.10 -6.71 33.75
CA MET A 733 12.49 -5.31 33.67
C MET A 733 13.63 -5.07 32.72
N VAL A 734 13.72 -3.84 32.23
CA VAL A 734 14.86 -3.35 31.43
C VAL A 734 15.54 -2.25 32.22
N GLU A 735 16.84 -2.40 32.42
CA GLU A 735 17.68 -1.47 33.21
C GLU A 735 18.79 -0.88 32.32
N GLU A 736 19.12 0.40 32.50
CA GLU A 736 20.32 1.02 31.94
C GLU A 736 21.54 0.56 32.75
N VAL A 737 22.57 0.07 32.05
CA VAL A 737 23.85 -0.27 32.69
C VAL A 737 24.77 0.93 32.56
N ARG A 738 25.19 1.48 33.71
CA ARG A 738 26.07 2.65 33.81
C ARG A 738 27.53 2.26 33.74
N ALA A 739 28.38 3.24 33.49
CA ALA A 739 29.83 3.03 33.39
C ALA A 739 30.46 2.49 34.72
N ASP A 740 29.86 2.74 35.84
CA ASP A 740 30.27 2.21 37.16
C ASP A 740 29.74 0.78 37.43
N GLY A 741 29.03 0.19 36.50
CA GLY A 741 28.43 -1.14 36.60
C GLY A 741 27.09 -1.15 37.32
N SER A 742 26.64 -0.03 37.89
CA SER A 742 25.30 0.06 38.48
C SER A 742 24.20 0.01 37.45
N THR A 743 23.01 -0.44 37.86
CA THR A 743 21.84 -0.50 36.99
C THR A 743 20.73 0.44 37.49
N ARG A 744 19.97 0.98 36.60
CA ARG A 744 18.76 1.75 36.85
C ARG A 744 17.65 1.34 35.90
N GLU A 745 16.48 1.06 36.45
CA GLU A 745 15.30 0.78 35.59
C GLU A 745 15.10 1.90 34.56
N VAL A 746 14.90 1.50 33.33
CA VAL A 746 14.60 2.45 32.24
C VAL A 746 13.17 2.90 32.40
N VAL A 747 13.04 4.16 32.79
CA VAL A 747 11.75 4.82 32.93
C VAL A 747 11.54 5.76 31.78
N LEU A 748 10.42 5.64 31.10
CA LEU A 748 9.97 6.59 30.12
C LEU A 748 9.52 7.84 30.86
N SER A 749 10.38 8.86 30.90
CA SER A 749 10.06 10.16 31.48
C SER A 749 9.54 11.08 30.39
N GLY A 750 8.31 11.52 30.55
CA GLY A 750 7.75 12.54 29.68
C GLY A 750 7.48 12.09 28.25
N ARG A 751 6.99 13.01 27.51
CA ARG A 751 6.58 12.88 26.12
C ARG A 751 7.78 13.20 25.23
N GLY A 752 8.36 12.16 24.64
CA GLY A 752 9.64 12.25 23.91
C GLY A 752 9.54 12.91 22.55
N ALA A 753 10.56 12.71 21.73
CA ALA A 753 10.70 13.27 20.38
C ALA A 753 9.48 12.95 19.47
N TYR A 754 8.89 11.76 19.62
CA TYR A 754 7.66 11.39 18.90
C TYR A 754 6.52 12.37 19.19
N ASP A 755 6.24 12.69 20.44
CA ASP A 755 5.19 13.62 20.83
C ASP A 755 5.44 15.03 20.28
N ALA A 756 6.67 15.53 20.39
CA ALA A 756 7.04 16.83 19.86
C ALA A 756 6.84 16.92 18.34
N PHE A 757 7.26 15.86 17.64
CA PHE A 757 7.07 15.76 16.19
C PHE A 757 5.57 15.72 15.83
N MET A 758 4.78 14.85 16.45
CA MET A 758 3.35 14.72 16.16
C MET A 758 2.57 16.00 16.47
N LYS A 759 2.87 16.66 17.58
CA LYS A 759 2.27 17.97 17.92
C LYS A 759 2.59 19.02 16.86
N ARG A 760 3.82 19.09 16.39
CA ARG A 760 4.22 20.02 15.33
C ARG A 760 3.53 19.69 14.02
N TRP A 761 3.45 18.39 13.65
CA TRP A 761 2.77 17.95 12.43
C TRP A 761 1.27 18.30 12.46
N VAL A 762 0.57 17.94 13.55
CA VAL A 762 -0.86 18.28 13.71
C VAL A 762 -1.06 19.80 13.68
N ALA A 763 -0.22 20.56 14.38
CA ALA A 763 -0.31 22.02 14.41
C ALA A 763 -0.11 22.67 13.03
N LEU A 764 0.79 22.13 12.21
CA LEU A 764 1.00 22.58 10.84
C LEU A 764 -0.17 22.18 9.93
N TYR A 765 -0.55 20.90 9.97
CA TYR A 765 -1.57 20.33 9.09
C TYR A 765 -2.95 20.97 9.31
N HIS A 766 -3.36 21.13 10.57
CA HIS A 766 -4.64 21.74 10.94
C HIS A 766 -4.60 23.26 10.94
N GLY A 767 -3.44 23.87 11.22
CA GLY A 767 -3.26 25.32 11.47
C GLY A 767 -2.54 26.06 10.34
N GLU A 768 -1.33 26.56 10.64
CA GLU A 768 -0.59 27.51 9.76
C GLU A 768 -0.16 26.95 8.40
N GLY A 769 -0.03 25.65 8.25
CA GLY A 769 0.30 24.95 7.02
C GLY A 769 -0.90 24.42 6.24
N ARG A 770 -2.11 24.61 6.76
CA ARG A 770 -3.35 24.00 6.27
C ARG A 770 -3.62 24.24 4.78
N ASP A 771 -3.42 25.47 4.31
CA ASP A 771 -3.67 25.84 2.91
C ASP A 771 -2.79 25.06 1.93
N TRP A 772 -1.66 24.55 2.38
CA TRP A 772 -0.71 23.78 1.59
C TRP A 772 -0.77 22.28 1.90
N LEU A 773 -0.59 21.90 3.16
CA LEU A 773 -0.46 20.50 3.57
C LEU A 773 -1.76 19.70 3.58
N ALA A 774 -2.91 20.37 3.77
CA ALA A 774 -4.21 19.70 3.77
C ALA A 774 -5.00 19.93 2.47
N PHE A 775 -4.82 21.09 1.81
CA PHE A 775 -5.67 21.51 0.68
C PHE A 775 -4.92 22.02 -0.54
N GLY A 776 -3.60 22.13 -0.46
CA GLY A 776 -2.79 22.63 -1.55
C GLY A 776 -2.58 21.57 -2.63
N ARG A 777 -2.29 22.04 -3.84
CA ARG A 777 -1.83 21.18 -4.93
C ARG A 777 -0.33 20.93 -4.77
N GLN A 778 0.11 19.70 -4.81
CA GLN A 778 1.56 19.41 -4.92
C GLN A 778 2.11 19.91 -6.26
N VAL A 779 3.28 20.49 -6.23
CA VAL A 779 4.01 20.97 -7.40
C VAL A 779 5.44 20.43 -7.36
N LYS A 780 6.13 20.40 -8.51
CA LYS A 780 7.51 19.90 -8.58
C LYS A 780 8.35 20.55 -7.48
N PRO A 781 8.93 19.76 -6.54
CA PRO A 781 9.72 20.29 -5.46
C PRO A 781 11.09 20.74 -5.94
N PRO A 782 11.79 21.63 -5.20
CA PRO A 782 13.20 21.88 -5.45
C PRO A 782 14.01 20.58 -5.30
N ARG A 783 15.05 20.43 -6.10
CA ARG A 783 15.99 19.30 -5.97
C ARG A 783 16.69 19.38 -4.62
N MET A 784 16.49 18.38 -3.78
CA MET A 784 17.12 18.30 -2.48
C MET A 784 18.33 17.39 -2.50
N THR A 785 19.46 17.85 -1.94
CA THR A 785 20.62 17.04 -1.66
C THR A 785 20.83 16.96 -0.16
N CYS A 786 20.91 15.75 0.37
CA CYS A 786 21.20 15.46 1.79
C CYS A 786 21.93 14.11 1.93
N ALA A 787 22.39 13.80 3.12
CA ALA A 787 22.89 12.47 3.46
C ALA A 787 21.80 11.40 3.37
N THR A 788 22.22 10.15 3.32
CA THR A 788 21.30 8.99 3.36
C THR A 788 21.56 8.15 4.61
N GLN A 789 20.58 7.35 4.97
CA GLN A 789 20.62 6.42 6.10
C GLN A 789 20.10 5.04 5.66
N PRO A 790 20.60 3.95 6.26
CA PRO A 790 20.08 2.62 5.97
C PRO A 790 18.65 2.48 6.49
N TYR A 791 17.80 1.86 5.67
CA TYR A 791 16.43 1.53 6.00
C TYR A 791 16.12 0.10 5.58
N THR A 792 15.75 -0.77 6.53
CA THR A 792 15.47 -2.17 6.25
C THR A 792 13.98 -2.37 5.99
N VAL A 793 13.68 -2.77 4.75
CA VAL A 793 12.33 -3.16 4.35
C VAL A 793 12.15 -4.65 4.54
N THR A 794 11.14 -5.02 5.29
CA THR A 794 10.76 -6.42 5.49
C THR A 794 9.44 -6.71 4.80
N SER A 795 9.41 -7.75 3.99
CA SER A 795 8.17 -8.29 3.42
C SER A 795 7.99 -9.73 3.84
N ARG A 796 6.75 -10.11 4.09
CA ARG A 796 6.41 -11.48 4.40
C ARG A 796 6.88 -12.44 3.31
N GLY A 797 7.60 -13.50 3.71
CA GLY A 797 8.10 -14.53 2.78
C GLY A 797 9.26 -14.10 1.89
N LYS A 798 9.83 -12.89 2.09
CA LYS A 798 11.01 -12.41 1.38
C LYS A 798 12.12 -12.08 2.36
N ALA A 799 13.37 -12.25 1.92
CA ALA A 799 14.52 -11.80 2.69
C ALA A 799 14.46 -10.27 2.92
N PRO A 800 14.82 -9.78 4.11
CA PRO A 800 14.91 -8.34 4.35
C PRO A 800 15.87 -7.68 3.35
N ARG A 801 15.50 -6.50 2.86
CA ARG A 801 16.33 -5.69 1.95
C ARG A 801 16.67 -4.37 2.64
N THR A 802 17.94 -4.01 2.72
CA THR A 802 18.37 -2.71 3.20
C THR A 802 18.48 -1.75 2.00
N LEU A 803 17.78 -0.65 2.09
CA LEU A 803 17.78 0.44 1.13
C LEU A 803 18.44 1.67 1.77
N GLN A 804 18.96 2.58 0.96
CA GLN A 804 19.37 3.89 1.42
C GLN A 804 18.19 4.85 1.31
N ARG A 805 17.84 5.53 2.39
CA ARG A 805 16.78 6.56 2.41
C ARG A 805 17.39 7.90 2.78
N PRO A 806 16.89 9.02 2.25
CA PRO A 806 17.36 10.34 2.65
C PRO A 806 17.14 10.58 4.15
N VAL A 807 18.02 11.36 4.77
CA VAL A 807 17.86 11.80 6.16
C VAL A 807 16.85 12.93 6.32
N ALA A 808 16.35 13.49 5.23
CA ALA A 808 15.29 14.48 5.19
C ALA A 808 14.40 14.29 3.96
N PHE A 809 13.16 14.77 4.03
CA PHE A 809 12.21 14.77 2.92
C PHE A 809 11.77 16.18 2.59
N CYS A 810 11.47 16.44 1.31
CA CYS A 810 11.05 17.74 0.81
C CYS A 810 9.91 17.58 -0.20
N ASN A 811 8.85 18.38 -0.04
CA ASN A 811 7.81 18.56 -1.05
C ASN A 811 7.42 20.05 -1.18
N ALA A 812 6.81 20.39 -2.29
CA ALA A 812 6.35 21.75 -2.57
C ALA A 812 4.86 21.77 -2.90
N TYR A 813 4.20 22.84 -2.51
CA TYR A 813 2.77 23.02 -2.63
C TYR A 813 2.41 24.40 -3.18
N ALA A 814 1.34 24.45 -3.94
CA ALA A 814 0.65 25.69 -4.29
C ALA A 814 -0.72 25.69 -3.60
N ALA A 815 -1.00 26.70 -2.81
CA ALA A 815 -2.32 26.94 -2.25
C ALA A 815 -3.30 27.36 -3.38
N GLN A 816 -4.61 27.33 -3.12
CA GLN A 816 -5.64 27.71 -4.10
C GLN A 816 -5.51 29.17 -4.57
N ASP A 817 -4.95 30.05 -3.75
CA ASP A 817 -4.68 31.44 -4.10
C ASP A 817 -3.35 31.66 -4.84
N GLY A 818 -2.64 30.57 -5.16
CA GLY A 818 -1.37 30.60 -5.90
C GLY A 818 -0.12 30.80 -5.02
N ARG A 819 -0.25 31.04 -3.70
CA ARG A 819 0.90 31.09 -2.80
C ARG A 819 1.60 29.74 -2.77
N ARG A 820 2.94 29.74 -2.85
CA ARG A 820 3.75 28.53 -2.80
C ARG A 820 4.41 28.36 -1.44
N ALA A 821 4.54 27.10 -1.03
CA ALA A 821 5.34 26.74 0.14
C ALA A 821 6.15 25.46 -0.14
N VAL A 822 7.29 25.35 0.54
CA VAL A 822 8.15 24.15 0.54
C VAL A 822 8.21 23.62 1.95
N VAL A 823 7.92 22.33 2.12
CA VAL A 823 8.03 21.63 3.40
C VAL A 823 9.28 20.78 3.39
N VAL A 824 10.12 20.93 4.43
CA VAL A 824 11.31 20.12 4.62
C VAL A 824 11.27 19.48 6.00
N VAL A 825 11.46 18.17 6.06
CA VAL A 825 11.32 17.39 7.29
C VAL A 825 12.58 16.59 7.55
N ASN A 826 13.17 16.79 8.73
CA ASN A 826 14.31 15.98 9.21
C ASN A 826 13.77 14.64 9.76
N ALA A 827 14.20 13.54 9.15
CA ALA A 827 13.78 12.16 9.53
C ALA A 827 14.68 11.53 10.60
N THR A 828 15.50 12.34 11.28
CA THR A 828 16.49 11.84 12.26
C THR A 828 16.45 12.61 13.58
N GLY A 829 16.90 11.98 14.63
CA GLY A 829 17.04 12.59 15.97
C GLY A 829 18.30 13.46 16.15
N VAL A 830 18.95 13.89 15.05
CA VAL A 830 20.13 14.74 15.08
C VAL A 830 20.00 15.86 14.05
N GLU A 831 20.78 16.93 14.22
CA GLU A 831 20.81 18.04 13.24
C GLU A 831 21.24 17.53 11.88
N GLN A 832 20.57 17.99 10.82
CA GLN A 832 20.89 17.68 9.43
C GLN A 832 21.09 18.95 8.61
N THR A 833 22.04 18.85 7.66
CA THR A 833 22.22 19.91 6.65
C THR A 833 21.67 19.41 5.32
N VAL A 834 20.80 20.18 4.71
CA VAL A 834 20.23 19.91 3.39
C VAL A 834 20.46 21.07 2.45
N THR A 835 20.65 20.80 1.17
CA THR A 835 20.71 21.81 0.11
C THR A 835 19.49 21.66 -0.78
N LEU A 836 18.74 22.74 -0.93
CA LEU A 836 17.66 22.85 -1.89
C LEU A 836 18.18 23.61 -3.11
N ASP A 837 17.98 23.05 -4.30
CA ASP A 837 18.30 23.70 -5.57
C ASP A 837 17.01 23.88 -6.37
N GLU A 838 16.64 25.12 -6.60
CA GLU A 838 15.48 25.47 -7.39
C GLU A 838 15.93 26.29 -8.61
N ARG A 839 15.97 25.64 -9.76
CA ARG A 839 16.38 26.23 -11.05
C ARG A 839 17.72 26.95 -10.97
N GLY A 840 18.70 26.33 -10.30
CA GLY A 840 20.04 26.86 -10.12
C GLY A 840 20.21 27.80 -8.91
N THR A 841 19.12 28.16 -8.23
CA THR A 841 19.20 28.91 -6.96
C THR A 841 19.36 27.95 -5.79
N ARG A 842 20.51 27.97 -5.14
CA ARG A 842 20.86 27.07 -4.03
C ARG A 842 20.62 27.71 -2.68
N ARG A 843 19.92 26.98 -1.79
CA ARG A 843 19.68 27.34 -0.41
C ARG A 843 20.12 26.22 0.52
N VAL A 844 21.04 26.50 1.43
CA VAL A 844 21.46 25.55 2.46
C VAL A 844 20.65 25.76 3.72
N LEU A 845 20.09 24.67 4.27
CA LEU A 845 19.30 24.70 5.51
C LEU A 845 19.94 23.77 6.54
N ARG A 846 19.98 24.22 7.79
CA ARG A 846 20.22 23.38 8.95
C ARG A 846 18.88 23.07 9.62
N LEU A 847 18.56 21.81 9.77
CA LEU A 847 17.33 21.33 10.38
C LEU A 847 17.64 20.72 11.73
N ALA A 848 16.99 21.22 12.77
CA ALA A 848 17.08 20.62 14.10
C ALA A 848 16.57 19.16 14.10
N PRO A 849 16.88 18.37 15.14
CA PRO A 849 16.33 17.01 15.29
C PRO A 849 14.81 16.99 15.13
N ASP A 850 14.29 16.06 14.32
CA ASP A 850 12.85 15.85 14.08
C ASP A 850 12.09 17.13 13.62
N GLU A 851 12.77 18.11 13.03
CA GLU A 851 12.15 19.38 12.63
C GLU A 851 11.27 19.23 11.39
N ILE A 852 10.07 19.82 11.43
CA ILE A 852 9.22 20.09 10.26
C ILE A 852 9.27 21.58 10.00
N ARG A 853 9.85 22.00 8.87
CA ARG A 853 9.99 23.39 8.47
C ARG A 853 9.14 23.69 7.26
N LEU A 854 8.28 24.69 7.38
CA LEU A 854 7.50 25.28 6.29
C LEU A 854 8.19 26.55 5.82
N LEU A 855 8.59 26.59 4.55
CA LEU A 855 9.19 27.73 3.86
C LEU A 855 8.12 28.34 2.95
N LYS A 856 7.72 29.57 3.25
CA LYS A 856 6.71 30.34 2.49
C LYS A 856 7.36 31.30 1.52
#